data_05ac35131ad959232d0839e18721011d
#
_entry.id   05ac35131ad959232d0839e18721011d
#
_cell.length_a   1.000
_cell.length_b   1.000
_cell.length_c   1.000
_cell.angle_alpha   90.00
_cell.angle_beta   90.00
_cell.angle_gamma   90.00
#
_symmetry.space_group_name_H-M   'P 1'
#
loop_
_entity.id
_entity.type
_entity.pdbx_description
1 polymer ?
#
loop_
_entity_poly.entity_id
_entity_poly.type
_entity_poly.pdbx_seq_one_letter_code
_entity_poly.pdbx_strand_id
1 'polypeptide(L)'
;MMPVILAEKPSQAKAYAAAFPKGQKKEGYMTIPACSVFPEGAVLTWGVGHLIELKSPAEYEASWKRWDLQQLPMLPGTYEFRPAQKTKKQFHIVRRLLKQADSIIVATDCDREGENIAQSIIHEAGVSSKPQRRLWINSLEKEEVRKGFERLQDGKAFHPLYQEAQARQISDWVVGMNASRLYTLLLQKKGLQHVFSVGRVQTPTLKLIYDRQKEIERFVPEPYFEIRAAFKTQAGKYEGKLKETYSSKENAADLLHRHGIQEKETGRVAAVDVKEKREKPPMLHSLSSLQTLANKKYKYSPSRTLEIVQSLYDEPLKLVTYPRTDTRHITNSEYSYVKQNITGWQRVTGDNVETQEPRALKRYVDDTKVKEHHAIIPTRKVPSEAVLQKLTREQKNLYEEIIKSVLAVFHQDYVYEETTVTTDVKGLAFLSKGKVENQRGWKTLFDISGSPSKQQLPELPPLNQGMEAGARVQIHEEMTKPPKPYTEGNLINMMKTCGRLVEEDEEAKAALQEVEGLGTEATRSGIIKTLIRQEYIQVEKNIVHVTKKGEVLCEAVQGSLLSKPEMTAKWELFLRRIGEGEADRQTFIDNTASFTTKLVSTAAQEVENMEIPKEGLPAPKKGKSGAKRQQNAPIAACPSCGKGSIVLRKTFYGCTEYSNGCRQTFNRTILGKTITKAHIRALCEKGKTPVIEGFEGKRSFDAALVWNNGKTEFSFRSS
;
A
#
# COMPACT_ATOMS: atom_id res chain seq x y z
N MET A 1 -2.86 -36.06 -23.18
CA MET A 1 -2.36 -35.80 -21.81
C MET A 1 -2.98 -34.52 -21.30
N MET A 2 -3.68 -34.56 -20.15
CA MET A 2 -4.46 -33.41 -19.64
C MET A 2 -3.61 -32.59 -18.65
N PRO A 3 -3.20 -31.36 -19.00
CA PRO A 3 -2.44 -30.51 -18.10
C PRO A 3 -3.32 -29.91 -17.01
N VAL A 4 -2.72 -29.60 -15.86
CA VAL A 4 -3.33 -28.77 -14.82
C VAL A 4 -2.71 -27.38 -14.85
N ILE A 5 -3.56 -26.38 -15.01
CA ILE A 5 -3.21 -24.96 -14.99
C ILE A 5 -3.39 -24.47 -13.55
N LEU A 6 -2.33 -23.92 -12.95
CA LEU A 6 -2.33 -23.40 -11.60
C LEU A 6 -2.29 -21.86 -11.65
N ALA A 7 -3.41 -21.20 -11.41
CA ALA A 7 -3.52 -19.76 -11.27
C ALA A 7 -3.32 -19.33 -9.80
N GLU A 8 -3.00 -18.06 -9.57
CA GLU A 8 -2.78 -17.50 -8.23
C GLU A 8 -4.08 -17.30 -7.44
N LYS A 9 -5.13 -16.88 -8.14
CA LYS A 9 -6.41 -16.46 -7.50
C LYS A 9 -7.62 -16.81 -8.38
N PRO A 10 -8.82 -16.95 -7.78
CA PRO A 10 -10.03 -17.32 -8.50
C PRO A 10 -10.40 -16.38 -9.65
N SER A 11 -10.13 -15.07 -9.51
CA SER A 11 -10.41 -14.06 -10.54
C SER A 11 -9.56 -14.27 -11.79
N GLN A 12 -8.28 -14.55 -11.60
CA GLN A 12 -7.32 -14.85 -12.66
C GLN A 12 -7.71 -16.15 -13.40
N ALA A 13 -8.05 -17.19 -12.64
CA ALA A 13 -8.54 -18.46 -13.22
C ALA A 13 -9.80 -18.25 -14.09
N LYS A 14 -10.75 -17.40 -13.65
CA LYS A 14 -11.93 -17.05 -14.46
C LYS A 14 -11.55 -16.31 -15.74
N ALA A 15 -10.58 -15.40 -15.69
CA ALA A 15 -10.11 -14.68 -16.87
C ALA A 15 -9.47 -15.63 -17.89
N TYR A 16 -8.67 -16.58 -17.43
CA TYR A 16 -8.10 -17.62 -18.28
C TYR A 16 -9.20 -18.51 -18.90
N ALA A 17 -10.14 -19.01 -18.09
CA ALA A 17 -11.24 -19.82 -18.59
C ALA A 17 -12.09 -19.10 -19.64
N ALA A 18 -12.26 -17.76 -19.53
CA ALA A 18 -13.04 -16.95 -20.45
C ALA A 18 -12.41 -16.82 -21.85
N ALA A 19 -11.12 -17.14 -22.02
CA ALA A 19 -10.42 -17.15 -23.31
C ALA A 19 -10.66 -18.43 -24.12
N PHE A 20 -11.24 -19.45 -23.52
CA PHE A 20 -11.44 -20.80 -24.08
C PHE A 20 -12.92 -21.16 -24.11
N PRO A 21 -13.29 -22.28 -24.79
CA PRO A 21 -14.67 -22.78 -24.77
C PRO A 21 -15.15 -23.04 -23.34
N LYS A 22 -16.45 -22.80 -23.10
CA LYS A 22 -17.04 -22.89 -21.77
C LYS A 22 -17.03 -24.33 -21.25
N GLY A 23 -16.27 -24.55 -20.17
CA GLY A 23 -16.23 -25.78 -19.43
C GLY A 23 -17.11 -25.78 -18.17
N GLN A 24 -16.92 -26.80 -17.34
CA GLN A 24 -17.65 -26.97 -16.09
C GLN A 24 -16.93 -26.30 -14.93
N LYS A 25 -17.66 -25.62 -14.07
CA LYS A 25 -17.17 -25.10 -12.79
C LYS A 25 -17.46 -26.11 -11.69
N LYS A 26 -16.42 -26.47 -10.93
CA LYS A 26 -16.49 -27.35 -9.75
C LYS A 26 -15.92 -26.64 -8.53
N GLU A 27 -16.03 -27.26 -7.35
CA GLU A 27 -15.45 -26.70 -6.14
C GLU A 27 -13.92 -26.67 -6.23
N GLY A 28 -13.35 -25.45 -6.23
CA GLY A 28 -11.90 -25.23 -6.26
C GLY A 28 -11.22 -25.37 -7.62
N TYR A 29 -11.95 -25.64 -8.71
CA TYR A 29 -11.39 -25.73 -10.06
C TYR A 29 -12.43 -25.57 -11.16
N MET A 30 -11.98 -25.47 -12.39
CA MET A 30 -12.79 -25.46 -13.63
C MET A 30 -12.15 -26.40 -14.65
N THR A 31 -12.95 -26.88 -15.62
CA THR A 31 -12.43 -27.63 -16.77
C THR A 31 -12.44 -26.72 -18.00
N ILE A 32 -11.46 -26.92 -18.88
CA ILE A 32 -11.43 -26.37 -20.23
C ILE A 32 -11.64 -27.54 -21.18
N PRO A 33 -12.68 -27.53 -22.05
CA PRO A 33 -12.89 -28.58 -23.04
C PRO A 33 -11.76 -28.63 -24.07
N ALA A 34 -11.69 -29.72 -24.82
CA ALA A 34 -10.75 -29.86 -25.93
C ALA A 34 -10.87 -28.69 -26.92
N CYS A 35 -9.73 -28.13 -27.29
CA CYS A 35 -9.61 -26.99 -28.23
C CYS A 35 -8.21 -27.01 -28.87
N SER A 36 -7.95 -26.09 -29.79
CA SER A 36 -6.65 -26.00 -30.50
C SER A 36 -5.43 -25.93 -29.57
N VAL A 37 -5.56 -25.18 -28.45
CA VAL A 37 -4.48 -25.03 -27.46
C VAL A 37 -4.37 -26.23 -26.52
N PHE A 38 -5.51 -26.86 -26.20
CA PHE A 38 -5.59 -28.04 -25.31
C PHE A 38 -6.35 -29.15 -26.00
N PRO A 39 -5.70 -29.98 -26.84
CA PRO A 39 -6.41 -31.00 -27.65
C PRO A 39 -7.19 -32.05 -26.82
N GLU A 40 -6.73 -32.35 -25.61
CA GLU A 40 -7.42 -33.23 -24.66
C GLU A 40 -8.16 -32.49 -23.54
N GLY A 41 -8.27 -31.17 -23.65
CA GLY A 41 -8.76 -30.30 -22.59
C GLY A 41 -7.72 -30.02 -21.50
N ALA A 42 -8.12 -29.23 -20.50
CA ALA A 42 -7.28 -28.90 -19.36
C ALA A 42 -8.11 -28.75 -18.07
N VAL A 43 -7.45 -28.91 -16.93
CA VAL A 43 -8.03 -28.56 -15.61
C VAL A 43 -7.38 -27.27 -15.12
N LEU A 44 -8.19 -26.29 -14.73
CA LEU A 44 -7.76 -25.00 -14.24
C LEU A 44 -8.11 -24.88 -12.76
N THR A 45 -7.09 -24.81 -11.91
CA THR A 45 -7.23 -24.62 -10.46
C THR A 45 -6.49 -23.36 -10.00
N TRP A 46 -6.60 -23.01 -8.74
CA TRP A 46 -6.04 -21.74 -8.23
C TRP A 46 -5.68 -21.80 -6.76
N GLY A 47 -4.76 -20.92 -6.36
CA GLY A 47 -4.58 -20.49 -4.99
C GLY A 47 -5.65 -19.50 -4.54
N VAL A 48 -5.57 -19.09 -3.29
CA VAL A 48 -6.31 -17.95 -2.72
C VAL A 48 -5.32 -17.00 -2.05
N GLY A 49 -4.24 -16.65 -2.78
CA GLY A 49 -2.97 -16.20 -2.27
C GLY A 49 -2.14 -17.38 -1.81
N HIS A 50 -1.28 -17.19 -0.81
CA HIS A 50 -0.44 -18.25 -0.26
C HIS A 50 -1.27 -19.39 0.33
N LEU A 51 -1.12 -20.60 -0.20
CA LEU A 51 -1.64 -21.83 0.38
C LEU A 51 -0.65 -22.49 1.34
N ILE A 52 0.63 -22.11 1.22
CA ILE A 52 1.76 -22.66 1.97
C ILE A 52 2.39 -21.54 2.80
N GLU A 53 2.80 -21.86 4.02
CA GLU A 53 3.46 -20.97 4.96
C GLU A 53 4.62 -21.67 5.66
N LEU A 54 5.63 -20.92 6.13
CA LEU A 54 6.67 -21.45 6.99
C LEU A 54 6.06 -21.95 8.30
N LYS A 55 6.62 -23.03 8.87
CA LYS A 55 6.26 -23.48 10.20
C LYS A 55 6.48 -22.38 11.23
N SER A 56 5.64 -22.33 12.25
CA SER A 56 5.85 -21.43 13.39
C SER A 56 7.00 -21.94 14.27
N PRO A 57 7.67 -21.07 15.07
CA PRO A 57 8.76 -21.50 15.94
C PRO A 57 8.44 -22.74 16.80
N ALA A 58 7.25 -22.80 17.38
CA ALA A 58 6.82 -23.92 18.23
C ALA A 58 6.62 -25.27 17.48
N GLU A 59 6.62 -25.26 16.16
CA GLU A 59 6.52 -26.47 15.33
C GLU A 59 7.90 -27.04 14.97
N TYR A 60 8.96 -26.24 15.13
CA TYR A 60 10.36 -26.69 15.08
C TYR A 60 10.79 -27.27 16.43
N GLU A 61 10.64 -26.44 17.47
CA GLU A 61 10.96 -26.84 18.85
C GLU A 61 9.85 -26.42 19.81
N ALA A 62 9.37 -27.35 20.65
CA ALA A 62 8.32 -27.08 21.62
C ALA A 62 8.71 -25.98 22.65
N SER A 63 9.98 -25.89 22.98
CA SER A 63 10.58 -24.87 23.83
C SER A 63 10.34 -23.46 23.28
N TRP A 64 10.39 -23.28 21.96
CA TRP A 64 10.19 -21.97 21.29
C TRP A 64 8.74 -21.46 21.33
N LYS A 65 7.81 -22.23 21.94
CA LYS A 65 6.46 -21.75 22.20
C LYS A 65 6.47 -20.65 23.26
N ARG A 66 7.34 -20.74 24.26
CA ARG A 66 7.56 -19.72 25.27
C ARG A 66 8.61 -18.73 24.77
N TRP A 67 8.38 -17.45 25.02
CA TRP A 67 9.35 -16.42 24.69
C TRP A 67 10.37 -16.32 25.82
N ASP A 68 11.64 -16.59 25.49
CA ASP A 68 12.76 -16.56 26.41
C ASP A 68 14.01 -16.06 25.69
N LEU A 69 14.75 -15.15 26.32
CA LEU A 69 16.01 -14.61 25.76
C LEU A 69 17.07 -15.68 25.57
N GLN A 70 17.10 -16.70 26.45
CA GLN A 70 18.08 -17.79 26.37
C GLN A 70 17.89 -18.69 25.16
N GLN A 71 16.72 -18.64 24.52
CA GLN A 71 16.38 -19.43 23.33
C GLN A 71 16.65 -18.67 22.02
N LEU A 72 17.18 -17.44 22.11
CA LEU A 72 17.52 -16.65 20.93
C LEU A 72 18.99 -16.77 20.59
N PRO A 73 19.39 -16.84 19.31
CA PRO A 73 18.49 -16.81 18.15
C PRO A 73 17.84 -18.18 17.86
N MET A 74 16.57 -18.17 17.41
CA MET A 74 15.87 -19.33 16.88
C MET A 74 16.28 -19.53 15.43
N LEU A 75 17.15 -20.49 15.16
CA LEU A 75 17.67 -20.82 13.84
C LEU A 75 17.44 -22.32 13.58
N PRO A 76 16.36 -22.72 12.90
CA PRO A 76 16.15 -24.11 12.53
C PRO A 76 17.25 -24.60 11.60
N GLY A 77 17.71 -25.83 11.77
CA GLY A 77 18.69 -26.43 10.85
C GLY A 77 18.15 -26.56 9.41
N THR A 78 16.84 -26.71 9.26
CA THR A 78 16.14 -26.75 7.97
C THR A 78 14.83 -25.97 8.07
N TYR A 79 14.55 -25.11 7.09
CA TYR A 79 13.31 -24.35 7.03
C TYR A 79 12.21 -25.15 6.33
N GLU A 80 11.16 -25.47 7.08
CA GLU A 80 10.08 -26.33 6.61
C GLU A 80 8.79 -25.53 6.39
N PHE A 81 8.05 -25.97 5.39
CA PHE A 81 6.81 -25.37 4.99
C PHE A 81 5.62 -26.28 5.31
N ARG A 82 4.43 -25.73 5.37
CA ARG A 82 3.20 -26.45 5.61
C ARG A 82 1.98 -25.76 4.98
N PRO A 83 0.89 -26.48 4.71
CA PRO A 83 -0.36 -25.88 4.30
C PRO A 83 -0.93 -24.93 5.37
N ALA A 84 -1.26 -23.72 4.96
CA ALA A 84 -1.86 -22.72 5.83
C ALA A 84 -3.26 -23.18 6.30
N GLN A 85 -3.53 -23.11 7.61
CA GLN A 85 -4.75 -23.64 8.22
C GLN A 85 -6.05 -23.08 7.61
N LYS A 86 -6.06 -21.79 7.25
CA LYS A 86 -7.24 -21.11 6.69
C LYS A 86 -7.58 -21.58 5.27
N THR A 87 -6.60 -22.02 4.51
CA THR A 87 -6.72 -22.37 3.09
C THR A 87 -6.49 -23.85 2.82
N LYS A 88 -6.36 -24.66 3.88
CA LYS A 88 -6.05 -26.09 3.82
C LYS A 88 -7.00 -26.88 2.89
N LYS A 89 -8.31 -26.53 2.89
CA LYS A 89 -9.28 -27.18 2.01
C LYS A 89 -8.93 -26.98 0.54
N GLN A 90 -8.61 -25.74 0.12
CA GLN A 90 -8.22 -25.45 -1.26
C GLN A 90 -6.90 -26.14 -1.62
N PHE A 91 -5.92 -26.15 -0.71
CA PHE A 91 -4.67 -26.87 -0.93
C PHE A 91 -4.91 -28.37 -1.22
N HIS A 92 -5.79 -29.03 -0.48
CA HIS A 92 -6.09 -30.46 -0.73
C HIS A 92 -6.71 -30.70 -2.11
N ILE A 93 -7.57 -29.77 -2.59
CA ILE A 93 -8.13 -29.84 -3.94
C ILE A 93 -7.01 -29.71 -4.98
N VAL A 94 -6.19 -28.67 -4.86
CA VAL A 94 -5.06 -28.40 -5.77
C VAL A 94 -4.09 -29.57 -5.77
N ARG A 95 -3.66 -30.08 -4.60
CA ARG A 95 -2.76 -31.22 -4.46
C ARG A 95 -3.28 -32.44 -5.19
N ARG A 96 -4.58 -32.79 -5.03
CA ARG A 96 -5.21 -33.92 -5.72
C ARG A 96 -5.13 -33.78 -7.24
N LEU A 97 -5.48 -32.58 -7.76
CA LEU A 97 -5.46 -32.29 -9.20
C LEU A 97 -4.03 -32.38 -9.75
N LEU A 98 -3.06 -31.76 -9.07
CA LEU A 98 -1.66 -31.80 -9.47
C LEU A 98 -1.08 -33.23 -9.47
N LYS A 99 -1.50 -34.09 -8.54
CA LYS A 99 -1.10 -35.50 -8.53
C LYS A 99 -1.65 -36.28 -9.73
N GLN A 100 -2.84 -35.94 -10.19
CA GLN A 100 -3.50 -36.55 -11.34
C GLN A 100 -3.02 -36.00 -12.69
N ALA A 101 -2.39 -34.85 -12.71
CA ALA A 101 -1.94 -34.19 -13.92
C ALA A 101 -0.74 -34.91 -14.57
N ASP A 102 -0.69 -34.87 -15.88
CA ASP A 102 0.49 -35.32 -16.64
C ASP A 102 1.58 -34.24 -16.69
N SER A 103 1.14 -32.99 -16.73
CA SER A 103 2.02 -31.81 -16.70
C SER A 103 1.36 -30.66 -15.98
N ILE A 104 2.15 -29.69 -15.55
CA ILE A 104 1.70 -28.51 -14.80
C ILE A 104 2.00 -27.25 -15.62
N ILE A 105 0.99 -26.39 -15.76
CA ILE A 105 1.19 -25.05 -16.32
C ILE A 105 1.09 -24.05 -15.16
N VAL A 106 2.22 -23.47 -14.81
CA VAL A 106 2.29 -22.39 -13.81
C VAL A 106 1.77 -21.12 -14.46
N ALA A 107 0.65 -20.62 -13.98
CA ALA A 107 -0.08 -19.47 -14.51
C ALA A 107 -0.44 -18.47 -13.42
N THR A 108 0.44 -18.31 -12.42
CA THR A 108 0.41 -17.28 -11.38
C THR A 108 0.92 -15.93 -11.93
N ASP A 109 0.85 -14.85 -11.16
CA ASP A 109 1.34 -13.53 -11.59
C ASP A 109 2.81 -13.62 -12.04
N CYS A 110 3.21 -12.74 -12.98
CA CYS A 110 4.50 -12.79 -13.65
C CYS A 110 5.58 -12.08 -12.82
N ASP A 111 5.76 -12.50 -11.58
CA ASP A 111 6.76 -11.98 -10.65
C ASP A 111 7.33 -13.07 -9.75
N ARG A 112 8.34 -12.73 -8.93
CA ARG A 112 8.97 -13.65 -7.98
C ARG A 112 7.97 -14.20 -6.95
N GLU A 113 6.95 -13.43 -6.57
CA GLU A 113 5.95 -13.86 -5.58
C GLU A 113 5.00 -14.89 -6.16
N GLY A 114 4.51 -14.66 -7.41
CA GLY A 114 3.69 -15.62 -8.12
C GLY A 114 4.43 -16.94 -8.35
N GLU A 115 5.73 -16.88 -8.67
CA GLU A 115 6.56 -18.07 -8.80
C GLU A 115 6.71 -18.81 -7.46
N ASN A 116 6.93 -18.08 -6.35
CA ASN A 116 6.99 -18.67 -5.01
C ASN A 116 5.68 -19.35 -4.61
N ILE A 117 4.53 -18.73 -4.89
CA ILE A 117 3.21 -19.31 -4.61
C ILE A 117 3.07 -20.64 -5.34
N ALA A 118 3.36 -20.68 -6.64
CA ALA A 118 3.19 -21.88 -7.45
C ALA A 118 4.16 -23.00 -7.04
N GLN A 119 5.46 -22.70 -6.95
CA GLN A 119 6.48 -23.72 -6.65
C GLN A 119 6.36 -24.27 -5.24
N SER A 120 6.00 -23.43 -4.25
CA SER A 120 5.73 -23.90 -2.89
C SER A 120 4.54 -24.88 -2.86
N ILE A 121 3.49 -24.64 -3.64
CA ILE A 121 2.35 -25.57 -3.77
C ILE A 121 2.77 -26.86 -4.44
N ILE A 122 3.54 -26.80 -5.55
CA ILE A 122 4.04 -27.96 -6.31
C ILE A 122 4.94 -28.82 -5.44
N HIS A 123 5.86 -28.19 -4.70
CA HIS A 123 6.77 -28.87 -3.78
C HIS A 123 6.00 -29.58 -2.65
N GLU A 124 5.11 -28.87 -1.96
CA GLU A 124 4.34 -29.43 -0.84
C GLU A 124 3.31 -30.48 -1.31
N ALA A 125 2.89 -30.43 -2.57
CA ALA A 125 2.07 -31.46 -3.18
C ALA A 125 2.87 -32.76 -3.50
N GLY A 126 4.22 -32.70 -3.50
CA GLY A 126 5.13 -33.82 -3.83
C GLY A 126 5.11 -34.16 -5.32
N VAL A 127 5.07 -33.16 -6.21
CA VAL A 127 4.96 -33.34 -7.66
C VAL A 127 5.98 -32.50 -8.45
N SER A 128 7.08 -32.08 -7.83
CA SER A 128 8.11 -31.24 -8.44
C SER A 128 8.80 -31.88 -9.65
N SER A 129 8.79 -33.23 -9.76
CA SER A 129 9.38 -33.98 -10.87
C SER A 129 8.54 -33.96 -12.15
N LYS A 130 7.29 -33.52 -12.10
CA LYS A 130 6.43 -33.45 -13.28
C LYS A 130 6.88 -32.33 -14.25
N PRO A 131 6.65 -32.54 -15.57
CA PRO A 131 6.93 -31.47 -16.55
C PRO A 131 6.19 -30.17 -16.21
N GLN A 132 6.91 -29.06 -16.21
CA GLN A 132 6.36 -27.75 -15.89
C GLN A 132 6.56 -26.80 -17.06
N ARG A 133 5.51 -26.06 -17.39
CA ARG A 133 5.54 -24.94 -18.35
C ARG A 133 5.06 -23.66 -17.65
N ARG A 134 5.54 -22.52 -18.09
CA ARG A 134 5.22 -21.21 -17.51
C ARG A 134 4.46 -20.33 -18.49
N LEU A 135 3.30 -19.87 -18.06
CA LEU A 135 2.57 -18.78 -18.72
C LEU A 135 3.12 -17.43 -18.24
N TRP A 136 3.66 -16.63 -19.14
CA TRP A 136 4.19 -15.31 -18.84
C TRP A 136 3.47 -14.26 -19.68
N ILE A 137 2.48 -13.58 -19.09
CA ILE A 137 1.64 -12.59 -19.77
C ILE A 137 1.34 -11.39 -18.87
N ASN A 138 1.28 -10.21 -19.46
CA ASN A 138 1.06 -8.93 -18.76
C ASN A 138 -0.38 -8.44 -18.83
N SER A 139 -1.25 -9.16 -19.53
CA SER A 139 -2.65 -8.79 -19.73
C SER A 139 -3.57 -10.00 -19.58
N LEU A 140 -4.75 -9.80 -18.98
CA LEU A 140 -5.82 -10.80 -18.87
C LEU A 140 -6.89 -10.66 -19.98
N GLU A 141 -6.61 -9.90 -21.03
CA GLU A 141 -7.47 -9.84 -22.22
C GLU A 141 -7.47 -11.19 -22.95
N LYS A 142 -8.63 -11.61 -23.46
CA LYS A 142 -8.81 -12.97 -24.00
C LYS A 142 -7.82 -13.35 -25.08
N GLU A 143 -7.50 -12.42 -25.97
CA GLU A 143 -6.55 -12.65 -27.06
C GLU A 143 -5.13 -12.84 -26.55
N GLU A 144 -4.69 -12.01 -25.59
CA GLU A 144 -3.36 -12.11 -24.99
C GLU A 144 -3.23 -13.37 -24.13
N VAL A 145 -4.27 -13.75 -23.41
CA VAL A 145 -4.33 -15.03 -22.69
C VAL A 145 -4.15 -16.21 -23.67
N ARG A 146 -4.89 -16.24 -24.79
CA ARG A 146 -4.80 -17.31 -25.79
C ARG A 146 -3.39 -17.42 -26.38
N LYS A 147 -2.85 -16.28 -26.86
CA LYS A 147 -1.48 -16.21 -27.40
C LYS A 147 -0.43 -16.66 -26.35
N GLY A 148 -0.63 -16.29 -25.08
CA GLY A 148 0.27 -16.70 -24.01
C GLY A 148 0.27 -18.22 -23.80
N PHE A 149 -0.89 -18.86 -23.82
CA PHE A 149 -0.97 -20.33 -23.73
C PHE A 149 -0.44 -21.06 -24.96
N GLU A 150 -0.40 -20.44 -26.12
CA GLU A 150 0.27 -20.94 -27.33
C GLU A 150 1.80 -20.86 -27.24
N ARG A 151 2.33 -19.98 -26.37
CA ARG A 151 3.78 -19.64 -26.26
C ARG A 151 4.33 -19.92 -24.86
N LEU A 152 3.90 -21.01 -24.24
CA LEU A 152 4.38 -21.39 -22.91
C LEU A 152 5.89 -21.59 -22.90
N GLN A 153 6.55 -21.05 -21.87
CA GLN A 153 7.98 -21.16 -21.65
C GLN A 153 8.33 -22.40 -20.80
N ASP A 154 9.61 -22.75 -20.76
CA ASP A 154 10.09 -23.82 -19.86
C ASP A 154 10.04 -23.31 -18.41
N GLY A 155 9.38 -24.05 -17.52
CA GLY A 155 9.27 -23.70 -16.10
C GLY A 155 10.62 -23.61 -15.38
N LYS A 156 11.62 -24.34 -15.84
CA LYS A 156 12.97 -24.32 -15.24
C LYS A 156 13.66 -22.95 -15.34
N ALA A 157 13.36 -22.18 -16.38
CA ALA A 157 13.93 -20.84 -16.57
C ALA A 157 13.55 -19.85 -15.44
N PHE A 158 12.48 -20.12 -14.72
CA PHE A 158 11.96 -19.27 -13.64
C PHE A 158 12.36 -19.74 -12.24
N HIS A 159 13.10 -20.85 -12.13
CA HIS A 159 13.57 -21.36 -10.84
C HIS A 159 14.38 -20.36 -10.01
N PRO A 160 15.26 -19.51 -10.58
CA PRO A 160 15.94 -18.48 -9.82
C PRO A 160 15.00 -17.48 -9.14
N LEU A 161 13.87 -17.10 -9.75
CA LEU A 161 12.86 -16.23 -9.13
C LEU A 161 12.21 -16.90 -7.90
N TYR A 162 11.97 -18.21 -7.97
CA TYR A 162 11.52 -18.97 -6.80
C TYR A 162 12.55 -18.95 -5.68
N GLN A 163 13.83 -19.14 -6.00
CA GLN A 163 14.91 -19.10 -5.01
C GLN A 163 15.02 -17.72 -4.36
N GLU A 164 14.92 -16.65 -5.14
CA GLU A 164 14.89 -15.27 -4.65
C GLU A 164 13.76 -15.03 -3.64
N ALA A 165 12.53 -15.39 -4.01
CA ALA A 165 11.37 -15.17 -3.14
C ALA A 165 11.41 -16.05 -1.90
N GLN A 166 11.89 -17.29 -2.00
CA GLN A 166 12.06 -18.20 -0.87
C GLN A 166 13.15 -17.70 0.10
N ALA A 167 14.29 -17.22 -0.42
CA ALA A 167 15.34 -16.61 0.38
C ALA A 167 14.80 -15.42 1.18
N ARG A 168 14.04 -14.55 0.53
CA ARG A 168 13.37 -13.42 1.17
C ARG A 168 12.41 -13.87 2.27
N GLN A 169 11.54 -14.83 1.99
CA GLN A 169 10.54 -15.33 2.94
C GLN A 169 11.18 -15.92 4.20
N ILE A 170 12.23 -16.74 4.02
CA ILE A 170 13.00 -17.34 5.13
C ILE A 170 13.68 -16.26 5.96
N SER A 171 14.37 -15.33 5.31
CA SER A 171 15.14 -14.28 5.97
C SER A 171 14.24 -13.27 6.71
N ASP A 172 13.11 -12.89 6.12
CA ASP A 172 12.11 -12.06 6.79
C ASP A 172 11.50 -12.79 8.02
N TRP A 173 11.34 -14.12 7.97
CA TRP A 173 10.90 -14.93 9.11
C TRP A 173 12.00 -14.95 10.20
N VAL A 174 13.25 -15.21 9.85
CA VAL A 174 14.38 -15.29 10.79
C VAL A 174 14.52 -13.96 11.54
N VAL A 175 14.62 -12.84 10.82
CA VAL A 175 14.75 -11.53 11.45
C VAL A 175 13.49 -11.16 12.22
N GLY A 176 12.32 -11.31 11.61
CA GLY A 176 11.06 -10.92 12.21
C GLY A 176 10.73 -11.66 13.51
N MET A 177 10.94 -12.97 13.55
CA MET A 177 10.67 -13.78 14.73
C MET A 177 11.67 -13.51 15.86
N ASN A 178 12.96 -13.44 15.54
CA ASN A 178 14.00 -13.23 16.54
C ASN A 178 14.01 -11.80 17.06
N ALA A 179 14.06 -10.79 16.20
CA ALA A 179 14.11 -9.39 16.61
C ALA A 179 12.84 -8.96 17.37
N SER A 180 11.65 -9.40 16.94
CA SER A 180 10.42 -9.06 17.65
C SER A 180 10.40 -9.64 19.07
N ARG A 181 10.87 -10.87 19.28
CA ARG A 181 10.97 -11.46 20.62
C ARG A 181 12.05 -10.78 21.45
N LEU A 182 13.21 -10.55 20.88
CA LEU A 182 14.35 -9.91 21.50
C LEU A 182 13.96 -8.56 22.09
N TYR A 183 13.54 -7.61 21.25
CA TYR A 183 13.18 -6.26 21.71
C TYR A 183 11.95 -6.27 22.62
N THR A 184 10.98 -7.15 22.40
CA THR A 184 9.85 -7.30 23.31
C THR A 184 10.33 -7.71 24.71
N LEU A 185 11.17 -8.73 24.83
CA LEU A 185 11.63 -9.24 26.12
C LEU A 185 12.58 -8.27 26.82
N LEU A 186 13.47 -7.61 26.09
CA LEU A 186 14.36 -6.59 26.64
C LEU A 186 13.57 -5.41 27.22
N LEU A 187 12.58 -4.89 26.46
CA LEU A 187 11.74 -3.79 26.89
C LEU A 187 10.79 -4.21 28.03
N GLN A 188 10.35 -5.48 28.06
CA GLN A 188 9.58 -6.02 29.19
C GLN A 188 10.41 -6.11 30.47
N LYS A 189 11.70 -6.45 30.41
CA LYS A 189 12.62 -6.38 31.59
C LYS A 189 12.70 -4.96 32.15
N LYS A 190 12.55 -3.94 31.31
CA LYS A 190 12.47 -2.52 31.72
C LYS A 190 11.08 -2.07 32.18
N GLY A 191 10.13 -2.98 32.33
CA GLY A 191 8.78 -2.71 32.88
C GLY A 191 7.69 -2.45 31.86
N LEU A 192 7.97 -2.55 30.55
CA LEU A 192 6.95 -2.35 29.52
C LEU A 192 6.19 -3.65 29.26
N GLN A 193 4.84 -3.59 29.21
CA GLN A 193 3.99 -4.76 29.02
C GLN A 193 3.45 -4.90 27.58
N HIS A 194 4.18 -4.39 26.60
CA HIS A 194 3.78 -4.39 25.20
C HIS A 194 4.55 -5.42 24.39
N VAL A 195 3.95 -5.84 23.26
CA VAL A 195 4.67 -6.58 22.23
C VAL A 195 5.23 -5.58 21.21
N PHE A 196 6.52 -5.66 20.95
CA PHE A 196 7.24 -4.83 19.99
C PHE A 196 7.61 -5.68 18.77
N SER A 197 6.86 -5.53 17.71
CA SER A 197 7.12 -6.23 16.44
C SER A 197 8.17 -5.44 15.65
N VAL A 198 9.19 -6.13 15.21
CA VAL A 198 10.31 -5.60 14.43
C VAL A 198 10.33 -6.29 13.07
N GLY A 199 10.67 -5.57 12.02
CA GLY A 199 10.78 -6.14 10.69
C GLY A 199 11.64 -5.28 9.78
N ARG A 200 12.29 -5.93 8.83
CA ARG A 200 13.30 -5.36 7.93
C ARG A 200 12.85 -4.10 7.17
N VAL A 201 11.58 -4.01 6.78
CA VAL A 201 11.06 -2.83 6.05
C VAL A 201 10.25 -1.90 6.95
N GLN A 202 9.44 -2.47 7.86
CA GLN A 202 8.59 -1.67 8.75
C GLN A 202 9.38 -0.82 9.74
N THR A 203 10.48 -1.35 10.28
CA THR A 203 11.28 -0.66 11.30
C THR A 203 12.01 0.57 10.73
N PRO A 204 12.75 0.50 9.61
CA PRO A 204 13.34 1.69 9.01
C PRO A 204 12.28 2.69 8.51
N THR A 205 11.12 2.24 8.04
CA THR A 205 10.02 3.15 7.69
C THR A 205 9.54 3.93 8.92
N LEU A 206 9.35 3.26 10.06
CA LEU A 206 8.99 3.92 11.32
C LEU A 206 10.08 4.91 11.76
N LYS A 207 11.37 4.53 11.66
CA LYS A 207 12.49 5.38 12.04
C LYS A 207 12.56 6.67 11.22
N LEU A 208 12.34 6.60 9.90
CA LEU A 208 12.30 7.80 9.05
C LEU A 208 11.16 8.76 9.43
N ILE A 209 10.01 8.24 9.86
CA ILE A 209 8.91 9.07 10.36
C ILE A 209 9.27 9.71 11.69
N TYR A 210 9.90 8.93 12.59
CA TYR A 210 10.35 9.38 13.90
C TYR A 210 11.40 10.49 13.77
N ASP A 211 12.41 10.31 12.92
CA ASP A 211 13.47 11.30 12.72
C ASP A 211 12.90 12.61 12.17
N ARG A 212 11.97 12.56 11.21
CA ARG A 212 11.27 13.75 10.71
C ARG A 212 10.46 14.43 11.81
N GLN A 213 9.79 13.68 12.66
CA GLN A 213 9.03 14.24 13.79
C GLN A 213 9.98 14.92 14.78
N LYS A 214 11.13 14.32 15.12
CA LYS A 214 12.13 14.92 16.00
C LYS A 214 12.80 16.14 15.38
N GLU A 215 13.06 16.13 14.09
CA GLU A 215 13.55 17.29 13.34
C GLU A 215 12.59 18.49 13.48
N ILE A 216 11.28 18.25 13.34
CA ILE A 216 10.25 19.29 13.50
C ILE A 216 10.15 19.75 14.96
N GLU A 217 10.15 18.83 15.93
CA GLU A 217 10.04 19.14 17.36
C GLU A 217 11.24 19.94 17.89
N ARG A 218 12.44 19.67 17.36
CA ARG A 218 13.69 20.36 17.78
C ARG A 218 14.01 21.58 16.94
N PHE A 219 13.19 21.88 15.91
CA PHE A 219 13.45 23.00 15.04
C PHE A 219 13.29 24.32 15.77
N VAL A 220 14.33 25.12 15.73
CA VAL A 220 14.32 26.48 16.26
C VAL A 220 14.22 27.43 15.07
N PRO A 221 13.16 28.21 14.94
CA PRO A 221 13.05 29.22 13.89
C PRO A 221 14.15 30.29 14.03
N GLU A 222 14.90 30.51 12.96
CA GLU A 222 15.91 31.55 12.88
C GLU A 222 15.45 32.68 11.96
N PRO A 223 15.62 33.95 12.34
CA PRO A 223 15.31 35.05 11.48
C PRO A 223 16.32 35.16 10.33
N TYR A 224 15.83 35.51 9.15
CA TYR A 224 16.65 35.92 8.03
C TYR A 224 16.01 37.14 7.35
N PHE A 225 16.80 37.89 6.63
CA PHE A 225 16.38 39.18 6.09
C PHE A 225 16.49 39.17 4.57
N GLU A 226 15.41 39.59 3.90
CA GLU A 226 15.35 39.82 2.45
C GLU A 226 15.25 41.31 2.16
N ILE A 227 15.98 41.76 1.16
CA ILE A 227 15.81 43.13 0.65
C ILE A 227 14.83 43.06 -0.53
N ARG A 228 13.67 43.67 -0.35
CA ARG A 228 12.59 43.73 -1.35
C ARG A 228 12.40 45.20 -1.79
N ALA A 229 11.97 45.38 -3.05
CA ALA A 229 11.60 46.67 -3.56
C ALA A 229 10.22 46.62 -4.23
N ALA A 230 9.35 47.59 -3.88
CA ALA A 230 8.12 47.81 -4.60
C ALA A 230 8.41 48.89 -5.68
N PHE A 231 8.17 48.54 -6.93
CA PHE A 231 8.43 49.37 -8.10
C PHE A 231 7.13 49.96 -8.64
N LYS A 232 7.20 51.22 -9.09
CA LYS A 232 6.10 51.93 -9.77
C LYS A 232 6.64 52.51 -11.07
N THR A 233 6.05 52.12 -12.18
CA THR A 233 6.29 52.68 -13.52
C THR A 233 5.01 53.29 -14.08
N GLN A 234 5.10 53.86 -15.26
CA GLN A 234 3.90 54.30 -16.01
C GLN A 234 3.00 53.12 -16.41
N ALA A 235 3.60 51.93 -16.63
CA ALA A 235 2.89 50.70 -17.06
C ALA A 235 2.19 49.96 -15.89
N GLY A 236 2.57 50.28 -14.63
CA GLY A 236 1.98 49.61 -13.46
C GLY A 236 2.95 49.40 -12.31
N LYS A 237 2.51 48.63 -11.32
CA LYS A 237 3.30 48.30 -10.13
C LYS A 237 3.75 46.83 -10.17
N TYR A 238 4.93 46.59 -9.64
CA TYR A 238 5.46 45.24 -9.45
C TYR A 238 6.43 45.18 -8.27
N GLU A 239 6.75 43.98 -7.80
CA GLU A 239 7.69 43.77 -6.70
C GLU A 239 8.89 42.97 -7.18
N GLY A 240 10.05 43.28 -6.60
CA GLY A 240 11.27 42.52 -6.84
C GLY A 240 12.05 42.35 -5.55
N LYS A 241 12.95 41.35 -5.53
CA LYS A 241 13.85 41.14 -4.38
C LYS A 241 15.26 40.80 -4.84
N LEU A 242 16.22 41.08 -3.98
CA LEU A 242 17.57 40.58 -4.17
C LEU A 242 17.59 39.03 -4.07
N LYS A 243 18.56 38.41 -4.73
CA LYS A 243 18.73 36.98 -4.73
C LYS A 243 19.23 36.45 -3.36
N GLU A 244 20.11 37.24 -2.75
CA GLU A 244 20.73 36.93 -1.47
C GLU A 244 19.77 37.17 -0.30
N THR A 245 19.96 36.39 0.77
CA THR A 245 19.36 36.55 2.08
C THR A 245 20.44 36.83 3.11
N TYR A 246 20.10 37.55 4.18
CA TYR A 246 21.05 38.02 5.19
C TYR A 246 20.69 37.46 6.56
N SER A 247 21.71 37.09 7.35
CA SER A 247 21.53 36.53 8.70
C SER A 247 21.15 37.59 9.75
N SER A 248 21.39 38.89 9.48
CA SER A 248 21.00 39.95 10.36
C SER A 248 20.49 41.19 9.57
N LYS A 249 19.70 42.02 10.24
CA LYS A 249 19.18 43.27 9.69
C LYS A 249 20.31 44.27 9.40
N GLU A 250 21.33 44.28 10.25
CA GLU A 250 22.52 45.11 10.12
C GLU A 250 23.28 44.76 8.82
N ASN A 251 23.51 43.49 8.53
CA ASN A 251 24.18 43.07 7.29
C ASN A 251 23.41 43.53 6.03
N ALA A 252 22.07 43.44 6.07
CA ALA A 252 21.22 43.91 4.99
C ALA A 252 21.26 45.46 4.88
N ALA A 253 21.26 46.17 6.00
CA ALA A 253 21.35 47.65 6.05
C ALA A 253 22.72 48.12 5.57
N ASP A 254 23.80 47.47 5.96
CA ASP A 254 25.16 47.78 5.50
C ASP A 254 25.33 47.68 4.00
N LEU A 255 24.68 46.69 3.37
CA LEU A 255 24.67 46.60 1.91
C LEU A 255 23.97 47.81 1.30
N LEU A 256 22.78 48.14 1.79
CA LEU A 256 22.05 49.34 1.27
C LEU A 256 22.86 50.63 1.47
N HIS A 257 23.49 50.78 2.63
CA HIS A 257 24.34 51.95 2.94
C HIS A 257 25.56 52.02 2.00
N ARG A 258 26.26 50.94 1.76
CA ARG A 258 27.40 50.89 0.81
C ARG A 258 27.03 51.30 -0.61
N HIS A 259 25.81 51.01 -1.04
CA HIS A 259 25.27 51.43 -2.33
C HIS A 259 24.54 52.78 -2.28
N GLY A 260 24.53 53.45 -1.14
CA GLY A 260 23.86 54.72 -0.95
C GLY A 260 22.34 54.67 -1.22
N ILE A 261 21.73 53.52 -0.92
CA ILE A 261 20.29 53.28 -1.17
C ILE A 261 19.48 53.76 0.04
N GLN A 262 18.50 54.63 -0.23
CA GLN A 262 17.49 55.10 0.73
C GLN A 262 16.16 54.37 0.52
N GLU A 263 15.17 54.59 1.39
CA GLU A 263 13.84 53.98 1.26
C GLU A 263 13.17 54.27 -0.11
N LYS A 264 13.37 55.49 -0.62
CA LYS A 264 12.81 55.94 -1.92
C LYS A 264 13.93 56.20 -2.88
N GLU A 265 13.93 55.49 -3.97
CA GLU A 265 14.95 55.56 -5.01
C GLU A 265 14.34 55.54 -6.40
N THR A 266 15.16 55.82 -7.39
CA THR A 266 14.83 55.56 -8.78
C THR A 266 15.66 54.35 -9.26
N GLY A 267 14.98 53.35 -9.76
CA GLY A 267 15.60 52.22 -10.42
C GLY A 267 15.39 52.28 -11.92
N ARG A 268 16.13 51.46 -12.65
CA ARG A 268 15.99 51.26 -14.09
C ARG A 268 15.84 49.79 -14.43
N VAL A 269 14.90 49.45 -15.28
CA VAL A 269 14.76 48.10 -15.82
C VAL A 269 16.00 47.77 -16.66
N ALA A 270 16.88 46.95 -16.11
CA ALA A 270 18.14 46.58 -16.73
C ALA A 270 17.95 45.48 -17.78
N ALA A 271 17.05 44.52 -17.51
CA ALA A 271 16.75 43.43 -18.45
C ALA A 271 15.32 42.94 -18.26
N VAL A 272 14.73 42.46 -19.38
CA VAL A 272 13.45 41.75 -19.40
C VAL A 272 13.69 40.48 -20.19
N ASP A 273 13.62 39.32 -19.52
CA ASP A 273 13.81 38.00 -20.11
C ASP A 273 12.46 37.25 -20.10
N VAL A 274 11.93 37.00 -21.31
CA VAL A 274 10.65 36.31 -21.50
C VAL A 274 10.93 34.95 -22.08
N LYS A 275 10.50 33.91 -21.36
CA LYS A 275 10.71 32.53 -21.79
C LYS A 275 9.39 31.78 -21.88
N GLU A 276 9.08 31.25 -23.05
CA GLU A 276 7.99 30.29 -23.18
C GLU A 276 8.38 28.99 -22.48
N LYS A 277 7.52 28.54 -21.59
CA LYS A 277 7.62 27.27 -20.87
C LYS A 277 6.48 26.35 -21.28
N ARG A 278 6.83 25.09 -21.54
CA ARG A 278 5.88 24.05 -21.90
C ARG A 278 5.92 22.92 -20.89
N GLU A 279 4.82 22.67 -20.23
CA GLU A 279 4.65 21.52 -19.34
C GLU A 279 3.85 20.44 -20.07
N LYS A 280 4.49 19.29 -20.30
CA LYS A 280 3.85 18.13 -20.91
C LYS A 280 2.79 17.55 -19.97
N PRO A 281 1.79 16.83 -20.50
CA PRO A 281 0.84 16.07 -19.67
C PRO A 281 1.54 15.17 -18.64
N PRO A 282 0.94 14.95 -17.47
CA PRO A 282 1.50 14.08 -16.45
C PRO A 282 1.68 12.65 -16.98
N MET A 283 2.61 11.93 -16.37
CA MET A 283 2.74 10.49 -16.64
C MET A 283 1.48 9.75 -16.18
N LEU A 284 1.18 8.63 -16.81
CA LEU A 284 0.13 7.71 -16.35
C LEU A 284 0.38 7.25 -14.91
N HIS A 285 -0.60 6.61 -14.29
CA HIS A 285 -0.51 6.23 -12.89
C HIS A 285 0.12 4.86 -12.68
N SER A 286 1.14 4.82 -11.81
CA SER A 286 1.45 3.64 -10.99
C SER A 286 0.56 3.65 -9.74
N LEU A 287 0.58 2.58 -8.96
CA LEU A 287 -0.16 2.52 -7.70
C LEU A 287 0.25 3.63 -6.73
N SER A 288 1.56 3.82 -6.49
CA SER A 288 2.05 4.88 -5.58
C SER A 288 1.64 6.27 -6.03
N SER A 289 1.70 6.57 -7.33
CA SER A 289 1.31 7.89 -7.83
C SER A 289 -0.19 8.13 -7.66
N LEU A 290 -1.02 7.11 -7.89
CA LEU A 290 -2.46 7.20 -7.68
C LEU A 290 -2.82 7.32 -6.19
N GLN A 291 -2.14 6.57 -5.31
CA GLN A 291 -2.30 6.68 -3.86
C GLN A 291 -1.95 8.07 -3.34
N THR A 292 -0.85 8.65 -3.83
CA THR A 292 -0.43 10.01 -3.48
C THR A 292 -1.44 11.06 -3.94
N LEU A 293 -1.93 10.95 -5.17
CA LEU A 293 -2.97 11.83 -5.72
C LEU A 293 -4.27 11.73 -4.92
N ALA A 294 -4.75 10.51 -4.68
CA ALA A 294 -5.98 10.24 -3.94
C ALA A 294 -5.92 10.76 -2.50
N ASN A 295 -4.77 10.60 -1.83
CA ASN A 295 -4.56 11.14 -0.50
C ASN A 295 -4.54 12.68 -0.49
N LYS A 296 -3.85 13.30 -1.46
CA LYS A 296 -3.79 14.77 -1.59
C LYS A 296 -5.18 15.36 -1.85
N LYS A 297 -5.94 14.79 -2.80
CA LYS A 297 -7.19 15.35 -3.31
C LYS A 297 -8.40 14.97 -2.45
N TYR A 298 -8.51 13.69 -2.09
CA TYR A 298 -9.68 13.11 -1.44
C TYR A 298 -9.44 12.67 0.01
N LYS A 299 -8.19 12.76 0.50
CA LYS A 299 -7.79 12.28 1.83
C LYS A 299 -7.99 10.75 2.02
N TYR A 300 -8.03 9.98 0.92
CA TYR A 300 -8.06 8.52 1.02
C TYR A 300 -6.70 8.00 1.48
N SER A 301 -6.71 7.05 2.42
CA SER A 301 -5.47 6.37 2.79
C SER A 301 -4.93 5.52 1.62
N PRO A 302 -3.62 5.26 1.55
CA PRO A 302 -3.05 4.41 0.50
C PRO A 302 -3.70 3.02 0.43
N SER A 303 -3.99 2.41 1.58
CA SER A 303 -4.68 1.12 1.63
C SER A 303 -6.12 1.20 1.13
N ARG A 304 -6.85 2.29 1.46
CA ARG A 304 -8.21 2.50 0.95
C ARG A 304 -8.21 2.71 -0.55
N THR A 305 -7.26 3.49 -1.07
CA THR A 305 -7.08 3.69 -2.51
C THR A 305 -6.89 2.36 -3.23
N LEU A 306 -5.99 1.50 -2.72
CA LEU A 306 -5.79 0.17 -3.29
C LEU A 306 -7.07 -0.69 -3.26
N GLU A 307 -7.82 -0.70 -2.15
CA GLU A 307 -9.10 -1.43 -2.04
C GLU A 307 -10.11 -0.96 -3.09
N ILE A 308 -10.22 0.35 -3.30
CA ILE A 308 -11.14 0.93 -4.29
C ILE A 308 -10.72 0.54 -5.72
N VAL A 309 -9.45 0.73 -6.07
CA VAL A 309 -8.95 0.40 -7.41
C VAL A 309 -9.03 -1.10 -7.68
N GLN A 310 -8.73 -1.93 -6.67
CA GLN A 310 -8.92 -3.38 -6.75
C GLN A 310 -10.39 -3.74 -7.05
N SER A 311 -11.34 -3.05 -6.42
CA SER A 311 -12.77 -3.27 -6.69
C SER A 311 -13.21 -2.85 -8.10
N LEU A 312 -12.53 -1.85 -8.69
CA LEU A 312 -12.74 -1.45 -10.09
C LEU A 312 -12.11 -2.45 -11.07
N TYR A 313 -11.02 -3.10 -10.68
CA TYR A 313 -10.34 -4.13 -11.47
C TYR A 313 -11.07 -5.46 -11.45
N ASP A 314 -11.62 -5.87 -10.29
CA ASP A 314 -12.26 -7.19 -10.12
C ASP A 314 -13.63 -7.29 -10.82
N GLU A 315 -14.08 -8.54 -11.06
CA GLU A 315 -15.47 -8.81 -11.49
C GLU A 315 -16.50 -8.29 -10.45
N PRO A 316 -17.64 -7.76 -10.84
CA PRO A 316 -18.15 -7.68 -12.23
C PRO A 316 -17.76 -6.41 -12.99
N LEU A 317 -17.02 -5.48 -12.36
CA LEU A 317 -16.77 -4.16 -12.94
C LEU A 317 -15.76 -4.22 -14.09
N LYS A 318 -14.55 -4.67 -13.85
CA LYS A 318 -13.45 -4.71 -14.84
C LYS A 318 -13.28 -3.39 -15.60
N LEU A 319 -13.23 -2.27 -14.87
CA LEU A 319 -13.15 -0.95 -15.46
C LEU A 319 -11.71 -0.41 -15.60
N VAL A 320 -10.79 -0.97 -14.83
CA VAL A 320 -9.36 -0.57 -14.84
C VAL A 320 -8.46 -1.79 -14.98
N THR A 321 -7.21 -1.57 -15.37
CA THR A 321 -6.17 -2.58 -15.48
C THR A 321 -5.62 -2.96 -14.11
N TYR A 322 -4.66 -3.91 -14.05
CA TYR A 322 -4.12 -4.40 -12.80
C TYR A 322 -3.54 -3.28 -11.92
N PRO A 323 -3.99 -3.14 -10.67
CA PRO A 323 -3.67 -1.96 -9.87
C PRO A 323 -2.27 -1.96 -9.23
N ARG A 324 -1.62 -3.13 -9.06
CA ARG A 324 -0.35 -3.23 -8.35
C ARG A 324 0.83 -3.16 -9.32
N THR A 325 1.00 -2.01 -9.94
CA THR A 325 2.07 -1.74 -10.91
C THR A 325 2.92 -0.55 -10.48
N ASP A 326 4.22 -0.65 -10.66
CA ASP A 326 5.21 0.44 -10.51
C ASP A 326 5.36 1.25 -11.80
N THR A 327 4.95 0.66 -12.92
CA THR A 327 5.11 1.20 -14.26
C THR A 327 4.12 2.34 -14.53
N ARG A 328 4.61 3.37 -15.22
CA ARG A 328 3.85 4.53 -15.68
C ARG A 328 3.79 4.63 -17.21
N HIS A 329 4.10 3.50 -17.87
CA HIS A 329 4.11 3.35 -19.32
C HIS A 329 3.08 2.29 -19.73
N ILE A 330 2.64 2.38 -20.98
CA ILE A 330 1.83 1.36 -21.66
C ILE A 330 2.60 0.84 -22.88
N THR A 331 2.19 -0.32 -23.39
CA THR A 331 2.73 -0.87 -24.64
C THR A 331 1.99 -0.31 -25.85
N ASN A 332 2.51 -0.59 -27.05
CA ASN A 332 1.85 -0.25 -28.30
C ASN A 332 0.48 -0.94 -28.44
N SER A 333 0.30 -2.12 -27.84
CA SER A 333 -0.98 -2.84 -27.82
C SER A 333 -2.05 -2.08 -27.05
N GLU A 334 -1.71 -1.62 -25.82
CA GLU A 334 -2.63 -0.81 -25.01
C GLU A 334 -2.90 0.55 -25.67
N TYR A 335 -1.89 1.18 -26.24
CA TYR A 335 -2.06 2.46 -26.92
C TYR A 335 -3.08 2.38 -28.07
N SER A 336 -3.07 1.27 -28.80
CA SER A 336 -4.00 1.06 -29.93
C SER A 336 -5.47 1.07 -29.48
N TYR A 337 -5.80 0.37 -28.39
CA TYR A 337 -7.18 0.39 -27.90
C TYR A 337 -7.54 1.68 -27.14
N VAL A 338 -6.55 2.32 -26.50
CA VAL A 338 -6.74 3.62 -25.85
C VAL A 338 -7.24 4.64 -26.86
N LYS A 339 -6.62 4.73 -28.04
CA LYS A 339 -7.06 5.61 -29.13
C LYS A 339 -8.52 5.36 -29.56
N GLN A 340 -8.92 4.09 -29.64
CA GLN A 340 -10.27 3.70 -30.06
C GLN A 340 -11.35 4.10 -29.04
N ASN A 341 -10.99 4.28 -27.76
CA ASN A 341 -11.93 4.51 -26.68
C ASN A 341 -11.95 5.96 -26.15
N ILE A 342 -11.13 6.87 -26.68
CA ILE A 342 -11.04 8.28 -26.23
C ILE A 342 -12.41 8.94 -26.11
N THR A 343 -13.20 8.92 -27.18
CA THR A 343 -14.55 9.54 -27.21
C THR A 343 -15.50 8.95 -26.17
N GLY A 344 -15.34 7.63 -25.88
CA GLY A 344 -16.13 6.98 -24.84
C GLY A 344 -15.78 7.50 -23.45
N TRP A 345 -14.49 7.68 -23.16
CA TRP A 345 -14.03 8.19 -21.88
C TRP A 345 -14.26 9.69 -21.71
N GLN A 346 -14.19 10.48 -22.80
CA GLN A 346 -14.59 11.89 -22.78
C GLN A 346 -16.05 12.05 -22.32
N ARG A 347 -16.97 11.19 -22.80
CA ARG A 347 -18.36 11.19 -22.33
C ARG A 347 -18.48 10.89 -20.83
N VAL A 348 -17.66 9.99 -20.29
CA VAL A 348 -17.65 9.64 -18.85
C VAL A 348 -17.19 10.82 -18.00
N THR A 349 -16.20 11.57 -18.45
CA THR A 349 -15.62 12.71 -17.71
C THR A 349 -16.27 14.05 -18.00
N GLY A 350 -17.13 14.12 -19.05
CA GLY A 350 -17.68 15.37 -19.54
C GLY A 350 -16.64 16.26 -20.26
N ASP A 351 -15.51 15.69 -20.67
CA ASP A 351 -14.48 16.40 -21.43
C ASP A 351 -14.90 16.52 -22.90
N ASN A 352 -14.85 17.74 -23.41
CA ASN A 352 -15.20 18.06 -24.81
C ASN A 352 -14.01 18.63 -25.59
N VAL A 353 -12.80 18.56 -25.05
CA VAL A 353 -11.61 19.11 -25.70
C VAL A 353 -11.18 18.20 -26.85
N GLU A 354 -10.86 18.81 -27.98
CA GLU A 354 -10.33 18.10 -29.13
C GLU A 354 -9.00 17.44 -28.79
N THR A 355 -8.90 16.15 -29.08
CA THR A 355 -7.69 15.34 -28.79
C THR A 355 -6.76 15.32 -29.99
N GLN A 356 -5.47 15.23 -29.74
CA GLN A 356 -4.43 15.11 -30.75
C GLN A 356 -3.44 14.00 -30.41
N GLU A 357 -2.65 13.57 -31.39
CA GLU A 357 -1.56 12.62 -31.16
C GLU A 357 -0.52 13.19 -30.17
N PRO A 358 -0.03 12.43 -29.20
CA PRO A 358 0.95 12.88 -28.23
C PRO A 358 2.27 13.29 -28.90
N ARG A 359 2.73 14.52 -28.69
CA ARG A 359 4.02 15.01 -29.22
C ARG A 359 5.21 14.22 -28.69
N ALA A 360 5.12 13.66 -27.49
CA ALA A 360 6.19 12.90 -26.86
C ALA A 360 5.71 11.46 -26.58
N LEU A 361 5.31 10.74 -27.64
CA LEU A 361 4.72 9.40 -27.52
C LEU A 361 5.55 8.43 -26.67
N LYS A 362 6.87 8.36 -26.90
CA LYS A 362 7.80 7.51 -26.13
C LYS A 362 7.81 7.80 -24.62
N ARG A 363 7.34 8.95 -24.19
CA ARG A 363 7.18 9.27 -22.76
C ARG A 363 6.11 8.40 -22.10
N TYR A 364 5.12 7.95 -22.84
CA TYR A 364 3.94 7.25 -22.32
C TYR A 364 3.87 5.81 -22.86
N VAL A 365 4.34 5.57 -24.07
CA VAL A 365 4.28 4.29 -24.78
C VAL A 365 5.70 3.80 -25.02
N ASP A 366 6.10 2.78 -24.26
CA ASP A 366 7.45 2.21 -24.34
C ASP A 366 7.42 0.75 -23.87
N ASP A 367 7.42 -0.19 -24.83
CA ASP A 367 7.35 -1.62 -24.54
C ASP A 367 8.53 -2.10 -23.68
N THR A 368 9.70 -1.44 -23.77
CA THR A 368 10.90 -1.83 -23.00
C THR A 368 10.80 -1.49 -21.52
N LYS A 369 9.91 -0.56 -21.16
CA LYS A 369 9.66 -0.13 -19.77
C LYS A 369 8.49 -0.84 -19.12
N VAL A 370 7.77 -1.66 -19.85
CA VAL A 370 6.69 -2.49 -19.33
C VAL A 370 7.21 -3.91 -19.13
N LYS A 371 7.66 -4.22 -17.92
CA LYS A 371 8.20 -5.54 -17.56
C LYS A 371 7.11 -6.55 -17.26
N GLU A 372 6.41 -6.34 -16.16
CA GLU A 372 5.37 -7.25 -15.63
C GLU A 372 3.97 -6.72 -15.89
N HIS A 373 3.75 -5.48 -15.57
CA HIS A 373 2.45 -4.81 -15.71
C HIS A 373 2.64 -3.40 -16.27
N HIS A 374 1.73 -2.96 -17.13
CA HIS A 374 1.69 -1.58 -17.61
C HIS A 374 0.97 -0.66 -16.60
N ALA A 375 0.97 0.64 -16.85
CA ALA A 375 0.31 1.65 -16.02
C ALA A 375 -1.17 1.33 -15.77
N ILE A 376 -1.72 1.87 -14.68
CA ILE A 376 -3.16 1.79 -14.38
C ILE A 376 -3.91 2.69 -15.37
N ILE A 377 -4.67 2.07 -16.26
CA ILE A 377 -5.48 2.74 -17.27
C ILE A 377 -6.90 2.12 -17.30
N PRO A 378 -7.89 2.79 -17.89
CA PRO A 378 -9.21 2.17 -18.11
C PRO A 378 -9.08 0.98 -19.09
N THR A 379 -9.91 -0.05 -18.89
CA THR A 379 -10.01 -1.17 -19.83
C THR A 379 -10.79 -0.78 -21.09
N ARG A 380 -10.78 -1.66 -22.09
CA ARG A 380 -11.61 -1.49 -23.32
C ARG A 380 -13.10 -1.33 -23.04
N LYS A 381 -13.55 -1.72 -21.84
CA LYS A 381 -14.94 -1.64 -21.42
C LYS A 381 -15.30 -0.23 -20.98
N VAL A 382 -15.90 0.56 -21.86
CA VAL A 382 -16.54 1.83 -21.48
C VAL A 382 -17.84 1.53 -20.75
N PRO A 383 -18.01 1.96 -19.46
CA PRO A 383 -19.21 1.67 -18.69
C PRO A 383 -20.42 2.42 -19.24
N SER A 384 -21.60 1.77 -19.21
CA SER A 384 -22.87 2.44 -19.45
C SER A 384 -23.24 3.36 -18.28
N GLU A 385 -24.14 4.30 -18.51
CA GLU A 385 -24.65 5.21 -17.46
C GLU A 385 -25.20 4.44 -16.25
N ALA A 386 -25.94 3.33 -16.50
CA ALA A 386 -26.44 2.46 -15.44
C ALA A 386 -25.35 1.81 -14.59
N VAL A 387 -24.16 1.54 -15.14
CA VAL A 387 -23.00 1.07 -14.37
C VAL A 387 -22.36 2.21 -13.58
N LEU A 388 -22.21 3.38 -14.21
CA LEU A 388 -21.67 4.57 -13.55
C LEU A 388 -22.50 5.01 -12.33
N GLN A 389 -23.83 4.93 -12.44
CA GLN A 389 -24.74 5.27 -11.34
C GLN A 389 -24.61 4.32 -10.14
N LYS A 390 -24.22 3.05 -10.36
CA LYS A 390 -24.02 2.05 -9.31
C LYS A 390 -22.66 2.15 -8.62
N LEU A 391 -21.69 2.89 -9.18
CA LEU A 391 -20.41 3.10 -8.54
C LEU A 391 -20.56 3.95 -7.27
N THR A 392 -19.82 3.59 -6.23
CA THR A 392 -19.70 4.45 -5.06
C THR A 392 -19.00 5.76 -5.42
N ARG A 393 -19.18 6.81 -4.63
CA ARG A 393 -18.49 8.10 -4.81
C ARG A 393 -16.97 7.92 -4.91
N GLU A 394 -16.39 7.07 -4.07
CA GLU A 394 -14.96 6.79 -4.07
C GLU A 394 -14.49 6.10 -5.35
N GLN A 395 -15.28 5.14 -5.86
CA GLN A 395 -15.02 4.47 -7.13
C GLN A 395 -15.10 5.44 -8.30
N LYS A 396 -16.11 6.31 -8.35
CA LYS A 396 -16.23 7.35 -9.37
C LYS A 396 -15.02 8.27 -9.36
N ASN A 397 -14.67 8.81 -8.19
CA ASN A 397 -13.53 9.72 -8.03
C ASN A 397 -12.25 9.12 -8.63
N LEU A 398 -11.90 7.88 -8.26
CA LEU A 398 -10.66 7.27 -8.74
C LEU A 398 -10.73 6.83 -10.20
N TYR A 399 -11.89 6.37 -10.67
CA TYR A 399 -12.09 6.01 -12.06
C TYR A 399 -11.95 7.22 -12.98
N GLU A 400 -12.54 8.36 -12.61
CA GLU A 400 -12.41 9.62 -13.34
C GLU A 400 -10.95 10.12 -13.35
N GLU A 401 -10.21 10.06 -12.23
CA GLU A 401 -8.79 10.45 -12.21
C GLU A 401 -7.94 9.57 -13.14
N ILE A 402 -8.21 8.26 -13.18
CA ILE A 402 -7.53 7.34 -14.08
C ILE A 402 -7.84 7.68 -15.55
N ILE A 403 -9.11 7.93 -15.87
CA ILE A 403 -9.50 8.35 -17.23
C ILE A 403 -8.83 9.68 -17.59
N LYS A 404 -8.92 10.70 -16.73
CA LYS A 404 -8.31 12.02 -16.97
C LYS A 404 -6.81 11.93 -17.20
N SER A 405 -6.10 11.04 -16.49
CA SER A 405 -4.68 10.83 -16.70
C SER A 405 -4.37 10.31 -18.11
N VAL A 406 -5.24 9.46 -18.66
CA VAL A 406 -5.12 8.94 -20.02
C VAL A 406 -5.51 9.99 -21.05
N LEU A 407 -6.64 10.66 -20.88
CA LEU A 407 -7.08 11.73 -21.79
C LEU A 407 -6.06 12.87 -21.88
N ALA A 408 -5.42 13.22 -20.75
CA ALA A 408 -4.39 14.26 -20.72
C ALA A 408 -3.25 14.00 -21.69
N VAL A 409 -2.89 12.73 -21.92
CA VAL A 409 -1.84 12.35 -22.89
C VAL A 409 -2.15 12.85 -24.31
N PHE A 410 -3.44 12.94 -24.66
CA PHE A 410 -3.94 13.36 -25.95
C PHE A 410 -4.31 14.86 -26.02
N HIS A 411 -4.04 15.61 -24.95
CA HIS A 411 -4.24 17.06 -24.90
C HIS A 411 -2.95 17.80 -25.25
N GLN A 412 -3.12 19.08 -25.58
CA GLN A 412 -1.99 19.98 -25.80
C GLN A 412 -1.20 20.21 -24.51
N ASP A 413 0.07 20.57 -24.64
CA ASP A 413 0.90 21.01 -23.52
C ASP A 413 0.27 22.24 -22.82
N TYR A 414 0.51 22.35 -21.53
CA TYR A 414 0.29 23.61 -20.83
C TYR A 414 1.41 24.57 -21.20
N VAL A 415 1.07 25.74 -21.80
CA VAL A 415 2.04 26.73 -22.25
C VAL A 415 1.84 28.05 -21.51
N TYR A 416 2.92 28.57 -21.02
CA TYR A 416 2.93 29.86 -20.35
C TYR A 416 4.24 30.61 -20.63
N GLU A 417 4.18 31.92 -20.53
CA GLU A 417 5.35 32.78 -20.53
C GLU A 417 5.77 33.08 -19.09
N GLU A 418 7.04 32.81 -18.78
CA GLU A 418 7.70 33.22 -17.55
C GLU A 418 8.53 34.46 -17.85
N THR A 419 8.16 35.59 -17.31
CA THR A 419 8.90 36.84 -17.43
C THR A 419 9.77 37.05 -16.19
N THR A 420 11.06 37.21 -16.39
CA THR A 420 12.00 37.62 -15.34
C THR A 420 12.49 39.01 -15.68
N VAL A 421 12.22 39.97 -14.76
CA VAL A 421 12.66 41.36 -14.88
C VAL A 421 13.76 41.61 -13.87
N THR A 422 14.87 42.15 -14.35
CA THR A 422 15.94 42.66 -13.50
C THR A 422 15.85 44.19 -13.47
N THR A 423 15.63 44.72 -12.30
CA THR A 423 15.61 46.18 -12.08
C THR A 423 16.84 46.58 -11.27
N ASP A 424 17.68 47.39 -11.84
CA ASP A 424 18.85 47.95 -11.15
C ASP A 424 18.46 49.14 -10.32
N VAL A 425 18.92 49.19 -9.07
CA VAL A 425 18.85 50.31 -8.18
C VAL A 425 20.23 50.56 -7.61
N LYS A 426 20.94 51.54 -8.15
CA LYS A 426 22.29 51.91 -7.72
C LYS A 426 23.27 50.75 -7.68
N GLY A 427 23.23 49.87 -8.69
CA GLY A 427 24.10 48.70 -8.80
C GLY A 427 23.60 47.44 -8.11
N LEU A 428 22.43 47.45 -7.45
CA LEU A 428 21.78 46.24 -6.91
C LEU A 428 20.69 45.74 -7.85
N ALA A 429 20.78 44.48 -8.24
CA ALA A 429 19.86 43.81 -9.16
C ALA A 429 18.67 43.18 -8.42
N PHE A 430 17.51 43.78 -8.51
CA PHE A 430 16.26 43.24 -7.98
C PHE A 430 15.58 42.41 -9.04
N LEU A 431 15.27 41.13 -8.68
CA LEU A 431 14.61 40.19 -9.55
C LEU A 431 13.11 40.16 -9.27
N SER A 432 12.32 40.32 -10.33
CA SER A 432 10.86 40.16 -10.33
C SER A 432 10.48 39.02 -11.27
N LYS A 433 9.55 38.19 -10.86
CA LYS A 433 9.05 37.07 -11.71
C LYS A 433 7.56 37.20 -11.91
N GLY A 434 7.14 37.03 -13.14
CA GLY A 434 5.74 36.96 -13.53
C GLY A 434 5.43 35.77 -14.40
N LYS A 435 4.14 35.48 -14.52
CA LYS A 435 3.66 34.35 -15.32
C LYS A 435 2.36 34.73 -16.01
N VAL A 436 2.32 34.54 -17.33
CA VAL A 436 1.13 34.68 -18.15
C VAL A 436 0.79 33.33 -18.77
N GLU A 437 -0.43 32.87 -18.60
CA GLU A 437 -0.91 31.62 -19.18
C GLU A 437 -1.32 31.87 -20.63
N ASN A 438 -0.66 31.20 -21.59
CA ASN A 438 -0.97 31.31 -23.01
C ASN A 438 -1.92 30.20 -23.47
N GLN A 439 -1.73 28.98 -22.95
CA GLN A 439 -2.52 27.81 -23.33
C GLN A 439 -2.69 26.89 -22.14
N ARG A 440 -3.92 26.63 -21.76
CA ARG A 440 -4.26 25.79 -20.61
C ARG A 440 -3.99 24.30 -20.86
N GLY A 441 -4.18 23.84 -22.08
CA GLY A 441 -3.87 22.47 -22.52
C GLY A 441 -4.49 21.42 -21.60
N TRP A 442 -3.74 20.38 -21.28
CA TRP A 442 -4.19 19.26 -20.44
C TRP A 442 -4.69 19.65 -19.03
N LYS A 443 -4.32 20.83 -18.53
CA LYS A 443 -4.76 21.29 -17.19
C LYS A 443 -6.28 21.51 -17.11
N THR A 444 -6.94 21.72 -18.26
CA THR A 444 -8.42 21.84 -18.32
C THR A 444 -9.13 20.64 -17.73
N LEU A 445 -8.57 19.42 -17.88
CA LEU A 445 -9.15 18.17 -17.34
C LEU A 445 -9.17 18.11 -15.81
N PHE A 446 -8.24 18.79 -15.16
CA PHE A 446 -8.03 18.68 -13.71
C PHE A 446 -8.53 19.88 -12.92
N ASP A 447 -8.97 20.93 -13.62
CA ASP A 447 -9.51 22.10 -12.98
C ASP A 447 -10.93 21.87 -12.49
N ILE A 448 -11.07 21.80 -11.19
CA ILE A 448 -12.35 21.97 -10.52
C ILE A 448 -12.41 23.44 -10.08
N SER A 449 -13.22 24.21 -10.78
CA SER A 449 -13.77 25.50 -10.37
C SER A 449 -12.97 26.32 -9.32
N GLY A 450 -12.27 27.31 -9.76
CA GLY A 450 -12.25 28.60 -9.07
C GLY A 450 -11.38 28.78 -7.83
N SER A 451 -10.53 27.85 -7.43
CA SER A 451 -9.56 28.14 -6.37
C SER A 451 -8.24 28.59 -7.01
N PRO A 452 -7.88 29.87 -6.88
CA PRO A 452 -6.54 30.32 -7.25
C PRO A 452 -5.54 29.54 -6.41
N SER A 453 -4.62 28.81 -7.07
CA SER A 453 -3.53 28.20 -6.35
C SER A 453 -2.75 29.29 -5.63
N LYS A 454 -2.55 29.18 -4.32
CA LYS A 454 -1.82 30.18 -3.50
C LYS A 454 -0.37 30.45 -3.93
N GLN A 455 0.05 29.94 -5.07
CA GLN A 455 1.41 30.05 -5.63
C GLN A 455 1.46 30.44 -7.11
N GLN A 456 0.44 31.11 -7.65
CA GLN A 456 0.58 31.72 -8.98
C GLN A 456 1.48 32.94 -8.88
N LEU A 457 2.54 32.96 -9.71
CA LEU A 457 3.32 34.16 -9.91
C LEU A 457 2.38 35.25 -10.43
N PRO A 458 2.53 36.52 -9.98
CA PRO A 458 1.69 37.61 -10.46
C PRO A 458 1.93 37.87 -11.95
N GLU A 459 0.97 38.42 -12.61
CA GLU A 459 1.16 39.00 -13.92
C GLU A 459 1.93 40.32 -13.76
N LEU A 460 3.05 40.47 -14.45
CA LEU A 460 3.82 41.70 -14.44
C LEU A 460 3.22 42.69 -15.47
N PRO A 461 3.26 44.00 -15.20
CA PRO A 461 2.88 44.98 -16.19
C PRO A 461 3.85 44.90 -17.40
N PRO A 462 3.47 45.45 -18.56
CA PRO A 462 4.34 45.49 -19.72
C PRO A 462 5.56 46.39 -19.46
N LEU A 463 6.72 45.76 -19.24
CA LEU A 463 7.98 46.42 -18.90
C LEU A 463 8.97 46.27 -20.07
N ASN A 464 9.71 47.33 -20.34
CA ASN A 464 10.77 47.38 -21.36
C ASN A 464 12.10 47.73 -20.72
N GLN A 465 13.19 47.21 -21.27
CA GLN A 465 14.52 47.55 -20.87
C GLN A 465 14.75 49.09 -21.00
N GLY A 466 15.40 49.68 -20.02
CA GLY A 466 15.64 51.11 -19.95
C GLY A 466 14.56 51.91 -19.28
N MET A 467 13.38 51.34 -18.98
CA MET A 467 12.25 52.02 -18.30
C MET A 467 12.65 52.41 -16.88
N GLU A 468 12.34 53.65 -16.49
CA GLU A 468 12.51 54.14 -15.12
C GLU A 468 11.37 53.62 -14.22
N ALA A 469 11.75 53.26 -13.00
CA ALA A 469 10.84 52.79 -11.99
C ALA A 469 11.13 53.45 -10.64
N GLY A 470 10.16 54.17 -10.11
CA GLY A 470 10.25 54.64 -8.72
C GLY A 470 10.27 53.42 -7.80
N ALA A 471 11.30 53.30 -6.98
CA ALA A 471 11.53 52.16 -6.10
C ALA A 471 11.32 52.54 -4.64
N ARG A 472 10.60 51.70 -3.90
CA ARG A 472 10.57 51.75 -2.42
C ARG A 472 11.26 50.51 -1.90
N VAL A 473 12.47 50.68 -1.38
CA VAL A 473 13.32 49.56 -0.90
C VAL A 473 13.13 49.34 0.59
N GLN A 474 12.92 48.10 0.99
CA GLN A 474 12.69 47.76 2.40
C GLN A 474 13.37 46.41 2.74
N ILE A 475 13.81 46.34 3.99
CA ILE A 475 14.31 45.08 4.58
C ILE A 475 13.12 44.35 5.22
N HIS A 476 12.86 43.13 4.80
CA HIS A 476 11.83 42.26 5.33
C HIS A 476 12.45 41.15 6.18
N GLU A 477 11.98 41.05 7.42
CA GLU A 477 12.31 39.95 8.29
C GLU A 477 11.40 38.72 7.99
N GLU A 478 12.00 37.60 7.78
CA GLU A 478 11.32 36.33 7.59
C GLU A 478 11.90 35.30 8.58
N MET A 479 11.14 34.24 8.86
CA MET A 479 11.57 33.18 9.74
C MET A 479 11.74 31.88 8.95
N THR A 480 12.81 31.14 9.21
CA THR A 480 12.94 29.77 8.70
C THR A 480 11.78 28.93 9.19
N LYS A 481 11.40 27.91 8.40
CA LYS A 481 10.25 27.04 8.69
C LYS A 481 10.72 25.60 8.81
N PRO A 482 10.18 24.84 9.76
CA PRO A 482 10.49 23.41 9.86
C PRO A 482 10.07 22.66 8.60
N PRO A 483 10.66 21.51 8.33
CA PRO A 483 10.19 20.63 7.27
C PRO A 483 8.74 20.21 7.54
N LYS A 484 8.00 19.93 6.47
CA LYS A 484 6.60 19.53 6.61
C LYS A 484 6.49 18.12 7.17
N PRO A 485 5.53 17.85 8.08
CA PRO A 485 5.23 16.49 8.53
C PRO A 485 4.73 15.63 7.36
N TYR A 486 4.89 14.33 7.50
CA TYR A 486 4.38 13.40 6.48
C TYR A 486 2.87 13.28 6.53
N THR A 487 2.24 13.30 5.35
CA THR A 487 0.90 12.74 5.15
C THR A 487 1.05 11.28 4.72
N GLU A 488 -0.03 10.48 4.81
CA GLU A 488 0.02 9.09 4.32
C GLU A 488 0.45 9.00 2.84
N GLY A 489 0.01 9.95 2.00
CA GLY A 489 0.40 10.00 0.59
C GLY A 489 1.86 10.36 0.37
N ASN A 490 2.39 11.34 1.13
CA ASN A 490 3.80 11.71 1.06
C ASN A 490 4.70 10.63 1.63
N LEU A 491 4.20 9.84 2.59
CA LEU A 491 4.93 8.71 3.14
C LEU A 491 5.20 7.62 2.09
N ILE A 492 4.25 7.34 1.20
CA ILE A 492 4.47 6.45 0.04
C ILE A 492 5.65 6.94 -0.82
N ASN A 493 5.67 8.25 -1.12
CA ASN A 493 6.77 8.84 -1.90
C ASN A 493 8.10 8.79 -1.13
N MET A 494 8.08 9.09 0.17
CA MET A 494 9.28 9.00 1.01
C MET A 494 9.84 7.57 1.00
N MET A 495 9.01 6.56 1.18
CA MET A 495 9.45 5.15 1.09
C MET A 495 10.08 4.83 -0.26
N LYS A 496 9.52 5.34 -1.37
CA LYS A 496 10.07 5.16 -2.72
C LYS A 496 11.39 5.88 -2.94
N THR A 497 11.58 7.06 -2.34
CA THR A 497 12.70 7.95 -2.64
C THR A 497 13.66 8.14 -1.46
N CYS A 498 13.59 7.30 -0.43
CA CYS A 498 14.40 7.44 0.79
C CYS A 498 15.91 7.37 0.54
N GLY A 499 16.36 6.81 -0.57
CA GLY A 499 17.76 6.86 -0.96
C GLY A 499 18.32 8.28 -1.15
N ARG A 500 17.46 9.28 -1.36
CA ARG A 500 17.88 10.69 -1.42
C ARG A 500 18.16 11.30 -0.05
N LEU A 501 17.76 10.61 1.03
CA LEU A 501 17.96 11.05 2.42
C LEU A 501 19.25 10.48 3.01
N VAL A 502 19.94 9.61 2.27
CA VAL A 502 21.24 9.02 2.67
C VAL A 502 22.32 9.89 2.05
N GLU A 503 23.02 10.64 2.89
CA GLU A 503 24.03 11.61 2.46
C GLU A 503 25.46 11.07 2.53
N GLU A 504 25.75 10.14 3.46
CA GLU A 504 27.11 9.73 3.83
C GLU A 504 27.61 8.46 3.10
N ASP A 505 26.74 7.66 2.46
CA ASP A 505 27.09 6.38 1.83
C ASP A 505 26.58 6.35 0.38
N GLU A 506 27.43 6.72 -0.58
CA GLU A 506 27.08 6.75 -2.01
C GLU A 506 26.71 5.34 -2.55
N GLU A 507 27.32 4.26 -2.03
CA GLU A 507 26.97 2.90 -2.42
C GLU A 507 25.54 2.55 -1.93
N ALA A 508 25.22 2.86 -0.69
CA ALA A 508 23.89 2.66 -0.12
C ALA A 508 22.83 3.53 -0.83
N LYS A 509 23.19 4.75 -1.19
CA LYS A 509 22.34 5.66 -1.95
C LYS A 509 22.03 5.11 -3.35
N ALA A 510 23.06 4.64 -4.07
CA ALA A 510 22.90 3.98 -5.36
C ALA A 510 22.04 2.73 -5.24
N ALA A 511 22.29 1.88 -4.23
CA ALA A 511 21.52 0.69 -3.93
C ALA A 511 20.03 1.02 -3.69
N LEU A 512 19.71 2.03 -2.86
CA LEU A 512 18.34 2.45 -2.58
C LEU A 512 17.63 3.02 -3.81
N GLN A 513 18.36 3.70 -4.69
CA GLN A 513 17.81 4.19 -5.96
C GLN A 513 17.48 3.03 -6.91
N GLU A 514 18.35 2.03 -6.99
CA GLU A 514 18.20 0.86 -7.84
C GLU A 514 17.02 -0.02 -7.42
N VAL A 515 16.82 -0.23 -6.11
CA VAL A 515 15.68 -1.01 -5.58
C VAL A 515 14.40 -0.20 -5.37
N GLU A 516 14.37 1.06 -5.78
CA GLU A 516 13.25 1.99 -5.57
C GLU A 516 12.84 2.17 -4.09
N GLY A 517 13.79 2.20 -3.18
CA GLY A 517 13.59 2.52 -1.77
C GLY A 517 13.09 1.36 -0.91
N LEU A 518 12.22 1.69 0.05
CA LEU A 518 11.67 0.75 1.04
C LEU A 518 10.36 0.12 0.57
N GLY A 519 10.35 -1.20 0.45
CA GLY A 519 9.19 -1.98 0.02
C GLY A 519 8.84 -1.79 -1.46
N THR A 520 8.00 -2.65 -1.99
CA THR A 520 7.51 -2.59 -3.37
C THR A 520 6.21 -1.79 -3.46
N GLU A 521 5.77 -1.46 -4.67
CA GLU A 521 4.45 -0.82 -4.91
C GLU A 521 3.31 -1.60 -4.25
N ALA A 522 3.34 -2.93 -4.31
CA ALA A 522 2.31 -3.78 -3.72
C ALA A 522 2.32 -3.78 -2.18
N THR A 523 3.45 -3.53 -1.54
CA THR A 523 3.65 -3.73 -0.09
C THR A 523 3.63 -2.45 0.74
N ARG A 524 3.99 -1.28 0.18
CA ARG A 524 4.13 -0.02 0.93
C ARG A 524 2.87 0.35 1.75
N SER A 525 1.69 0.31 1.13
CA SER A 525 0.43 0.60 1.83
C SER A 525 0.12 -0.41 2.95
N GLY A 526 0.50 -1.68 2.76
CA GLY A 526 0.37 -2.73 3.78
C GLY A 526 1.30 -2.52 4.97
N ILE A 527 2.53 -2.01 4.73
CA ILE A 527 3.49 -1.65 5.76
C ILE A 527 2.94 -0.51 6.63
N ILE A 528 2.45 0.57 6.00
CA ILE A 528 1.82 1.70 6.72
C ILE A 528 0.64 1.21 7.55
N LYS A 529 -0.26 0.41 6.96
CA LYS A 529 -1.39 -0.19 7.68
C LYS A 529 -0.95 -1.07 8.87
N THR A 530 0.18 -1.76 8.72
CA THR A 530 0.75 -2.57 9.79
C THR A 530 1.29 -1.71 10.94
N LEU A 531 2.02 -0.63 10.65
CA LEU A 531 2.50 0.32 11.66
C LEU A 531 1.34 0.95 12.44
N ILE A 532 0.25 1.34 11.77
CA ILE A 532 -0.98 1.85 12.40
C ILE A 532 -1.62 0.76 13.30
N ARG A 533 -1.80 -0.46 12.77
CA ARG A 533 -2.40 -1.58 13.51
C ARG A 533 -1.61 -1.97 14.76
N GLN A 534 -0.28 -1.84 14.71
CA GLN A 534 0.61 -2.11 15.82
C GLN A 534 0.77 -0.92 16.78
N GLU A 535 0.07 0.18 16.49
CA GLU A 535 0.06 1.39 17.31
C GLU A 535 1.44 2.05 17.43
N TYR A 536 2.27 1.95 16.38
CA TYR A 536 3.53 2.68 16.29
C TYR A 536 3.35 4.09 15.71
N ILE A 537 2.38 4.23 14.81
CA ILE A 537 1.99 5.52 14.25
C ILE A 537 0.47 5.69 14.33
N GLN A 538 0.04 6.92 14.34
CA GLN A 538 -1.37 7.33 14.23
C GLN A 538 -1.52 8.41 13.15
N VAL A 539 -2.73 8.51 12.59
CA VAL A 539 -3.02 9.49 11.55
C VAL A 539 -4.12 10.43 12.07
N GLU A 540 -3.78 11.72 12.17
CA GLU A 540 -4.71 12.76 12.59
C GLU A 540 -4.78 13.85 11.54
N LYS A 541 -5.98 14.18 11.05
CA LYS A 541 -6.18 15.18 9.99
C LYS A 541 -5.25 14.96 8.78
N ASN A 542 -5.03 13.70 8.40
CA ASN A 542 -4.14 13.26 7.32
C ASN A 542 -2.63 13.47 7.57
N ILE A 543 -2.22 13.79 8.79
CA ILE A 543 -0.82 13.87 9.21
C ILE A 543 -0.47 12.62 9.99
N VAL A 544 0.71 12.06 9.71
CA VAL A 544 1.24 10.87 10.37
C VAL A 544 2.07 11.29 11.56
N HIS A 545 1.75 10.75 12.74
CA HIS A 545 2.46 10.97 13.99
C HIS A 545 2.98 9.65 14.54
N VAL A 546 4.19 9.67 15.08
CA VAL A 546 4.73 8.54 15.85
C VAL A 546 4.11 8.56 17.25
N THR A 547 3.64 7.41 17.71
CA THR A 547 3.11 7.27 19.08
C THR A 547 4.27 7.06 20.08
N LYS A 548 3.99 7.17 21.38
CA LYS A 548 4.97 6.83 22.42
C LYS A 548 5.51 5.40 22.30
N LYS A 549 4.69 4.44 21.89
CA LYS A 549 5.13 3.07 21.61
C LYS A 549 6.10 3.02 20.42
N GLY A 550 5.82 3.81 19.37
CA GLY A 550 6.71 3.94 18.22
C GLY A 550 8.04 4.60 18.59
N GLU A 551 8.02 5.66 19.41
CA GLU A 551 9.22 6.34 19.91
C GLU A 551 10.12 5.36 20.66
N VAL A 552 9.57 4.63 21.63
CA VAL A 552 10.29 3.61 22.41
C VAL A 552 10.97 2.58 21.49
N LEU A 553 10.28 2.09 20.46
CA LEU A 553 10.90 1.14 19.53
C LEU A 553 12.02 1.79 18.72
N CYS A 554 11.83 3.02 18.21
CA CYS A 554 12.85 3.73 17.45
C CYS A 554 14.13 3.97 18.26
N GLU A 555 13.99 4.30 19.52
CA GLU A 555 15.10 4.48 20.44
C GLU A 555 15.81 3.14 20.75
N ALA A 556 15.02 2.08 20.99
CA ALA A 556 15.57 0.75 21.26
C ALA A 556 16.37 0.16 20.10
N VAL A 557 16.04 0.51 18.85
CA VAL A 557 16.72 0.00 17.64
C VAL A 557 17.71 0.99 17.05
N GLN A 558 17.98 2.12 17.68
CA GLN A 558 18.73 3.24 17.11
C GLN A 558 20.15 2.83 16.65
N GLY A 559 20.85 2.01 17.42
CA GLY A 559 22.18 1.48 17.10
C GLY A 559 22.18 0.33 16.11
N SER A 560 21.02 -0.26 15.84
CA SER A 560 20.90 -1.45 15.01
C SER A 560 20.78 -1.11 13.52
N LEU A 561 21.37 -1.94 12.66
CA LEU A 561 21.17 -1.89 11.22
C LEU A 561 19.70 -2.05 10.80
N LEU A 562 18.84 -2.63 11.66
CA LEU A 562 17.41 -2.74 11.43
C LEU A 562 16.68 -1.39 11.36
N SER A 563 17.28 -0.33 11.90
CA SER A 563 16.75 1.04 11.80
C SER A 563 17.11 1.72 10.49
N LYS A 564 18.07 1.17 9.73
CA LYS A 564 18.69 1.79 8.57
C LYS A 564 18.05 1.31 7.23
N PRO A 565 17.58 2.20 6.37
CA PRO A 565 17.07 1.85 5.03
C PRO A 565 18.09 1.12 4.14
N GLU A 566 19.40 1.44 4.31
CA GLU A 566 20.51 0.92 3.53
C GLU A 566 20.65 -0.59 3.65
N MET A 567 20.41 -1.13 4.84
CA MET A 567 20.39 -2.58 5.03
C MET A 567 19.34 -3.24 4.14
N THR A 568 18.14 -2.66 4.09
CA THR A 568 17.05 -3.19 3.25
C THR A 568 17.44 -3.16 1.77
N ALA A 569 18.09 -2.10 1.32
CA ALA A 569 18.55 -1.98 -0.07
C ALA A 569 19.61 -3.05 -0.43
N LYS A 570 20.63 -3.19 0.40
CA LYS A 570 21.70 -4.21 0.20
C LYS A 570 21.09 -5.63 0.14
N TRP A 571 20.07 -5.91 0.96
CA TRP A 571 19.37 -7.18 0.91
C TRP A 571 18.57 -7.38 -0.37
N GLU A 572 17.81 -6.38 -0.81
CA GLU A 572 17.03 -6.48 -2.07
C GLU A 572 17.95 -6.64 -3.30
N LEU A 573 19.13 -5.99 -3.30
CA LEU A 573 20.13 -6.19 -4.36
C LEU A 573 20.66 -7.63 -4.35
N PHE A 574 21.01 -8.16 -3.18
CA PHE A 574 21.47 -9.55 -3.10
C PHE A 574 20.37 -10.53 -3.56
N LEU A 575 19.12 -10.30 -3.12
CA LEU A 575 17.97 -11.10 -3.55
C LEU A 575 17.78 -11.07 -5.06
N ARG A 576 17.90 -9.88 -5.68
CA ARG A 576 17.83 -9.75 -7.16
C ARG A 576 18.90 -10.58 -7.84
N ARG A 577 20.12 -10.54 -7.37
CA ARG A 577 21.22 -11.38 -7.92
C ARG A 577 20.92 -12.88 -7.79
N ILE A 578 20.21 -13.33 -6.75
CA ILE A 578 19.70 -14.71 -6.70
C ILE A 578 18.68 -14.94 -7.81
N GLY A 579 17.75 -14.02 -8.03
CA GLY A 579 16.75 -14.09 -9.11
C GLY A 579 17.33 -14.08 -10.51
N GLU A 580 18.49 -13.48 -10.68
CA GLU A 580 19.28 -13.45 -11.93
C GLU A 580 20.21 -14.68 -12.07
N GLY A 581 20.31 -15.51 -11.05
CA GLY A 581 21.18 -16.69 -11.02
C GLY A 581 22.65 -16.39 -10.74
N GLU A 582 22.96 -15.19 -10.27
CA GLU A 582 24.33 -14.69 -10.01
C GLU A 582 24.78 -14.86 -8.56
N ALA A 583 23.87 -15.18 -7.65
CA ALA A 583 24.16 -15.38 -6.24
C ALA A 583 23.42 -16.62 -5.68
N ASP A 584 24.01 -17.20 -4.63
CA ASP A 584 23.44 -18.37 -4.00
C ASP A 584 22.46 -18.04 -2.87
N ARG A 585 21.33 -18.75 -2.85
CA ARG A 585 20.27 -18.62 -1.85
C ARG A 585 20.76 -18.96 -0.43
N GLN A 586 21.54 -20.04 -0.27
CA GLN A 586 21.97 -20.49 1.06
C GLN A 586 22.92 -19.48 1.69
N THR A 587 23.83 -18.94 0.91
CA THR A 587 24.73 -17.85 1.36
C THR A 587 23.95 -16.66 1.94
N PHE A 588 22.84 -16.26 1.31
CA PHE A 588 22.00 -15.20 1.83
C PHE A 588 21.32 -15.55 3.16
N ILE A 589 20.84 -16.79 3.29
CA ILE A 589 20.23 -17.29 4.54
C ILE A 589 21.25 -17.33 5.67
N ASP A 590 22.47 -17.81 5.40
CA ASP A 590 23.58 -17.91 6.38
C ASP A 590 24.03 -16.52 6.84
N ASN A 591 24.13 -15.56 5.92
CA ASN A 591 24.39 -14.15 6.25
C ASN A 591 23.29 -13.57 7.14
N THR A 592 22.04 -13.91 6.88
CA THR A 592 20.91 -13.50 7.72
C THR A 592 20.96 -14.13 9.11
N ALA A 593 21.34 -15.39 9.22
CA ALA A 593 21.51 -16.08 10.50
C ALA A 593 22.65 -15.45 11.32
N SER A 594 23.79 -15.18 10.69
CA SER A 594 24.94 -14.49 11.29
C SER A 594 24.59 -13.08 11.78
N PHE A 595 23.88 -12.30 10.94
CA PHE A 595 23.35 -10.99 11.33
C PHE A 595 22.43 -11.08 12.56
N THR A 596 21.50 -12.05 12.55
CA THR A 596 20.56 -12.24 13.66
C THR A 596 21.25 -12.65 14.95
N THR A 597 22.28 -13.49 14.87
CA THR A 597 23.10 -13.88 16.02
C THR A 597 23.82 -12.67 16.62
N LYS A 598 24.43 -11.84 15.76
CA LYS A 598 25.08 -10.59 16.20
C LYS A 598 24.06 -9.63 16.84
N LEU A 599 22.89 -9.46 16.24
CA LEU A 599 21.82 -8.63 16.79
C LEU A 599 21.43 -9.06 18.21
N VAL A 600 21.26 -10.38 18.42
CA VAL A 600 20.90 -10.92 19.75
C VAL A 600 21.98 -10.62 20.79
N SER A 601 23.25 -10.69 20.42
CA SER A 601 24.37 -10.44 21.35
C SER A 601 24.56 -8.94 21.71
N THR A 602 24.23 -8.01 20.79
CA THR A 602 24.50 -6.58 20.99
C THR A 602 23.31 -5.79 21.53
N ALA A 603 22.08 -6.16 21.17
CA ALA A 603 20.89 -5.38 21.49
C ALA A 603 20.62 -5.24 23.01
N ALA A 604 21.06 -6.20 23.83
CA ALA A 604 20.88 -6.13 25.29
C ALA A 604 21.57 -4.91 25.88
N GLN A 605 22.81 -4.64 25.48
CA GLN A 605 23.60 -3.51 25.94
C GLN A 605 23.04 -2.17 25.45
N GLU A 606 22.57 -2.12 24.19
CA GLU A 606 21.95 -0.93 23.62
C GLU A 606 20.67 -0.53 24.38
N VAL A 607 19.80 -1.51 24.67
CA VAL A 607 18.54 -1.27 25.40
C VAL A 607 18.78 -0.98 26.87
N GLU A 608 19.83 -1.53 27.49
CA GLU A 608 20.14 -1.32 28.92
C GLU A 608 20.40 0.15 29.24
N ASN A 609 21.08 0.86 28.37
CA ASN A 609 21.40 2.28 28.52
C ASN A 609 20.25 3.24 28.17
N MET A 610 19.13 2.73 27.69
CA MET A 610 18.01 3.53 27.24
C MET A 610 17.13 3.99 28.41
N GLU A 611 16.76 5.27 28.45
CA GLU A 611 15.74 5.80 29.36
C GLU A 611 14.34 5.54 28.77
N ILE A 612 13.46 4.93 29.57
CA ILE A 612 12.10 4.64 29.13
C ILE A 612 11.13 5.69 29.67
N PRO A 613 10.38 6.39 28.81
CA PRO A 613 9.30 7.26 29.24
C PRO A 613 8.21 6.43 29.95
N LYS A 614 7.96 6.72 31.24
CA LYS A 614 6.96 6.00 32.05
C LYS A 614 5.51 6.40 31.73
N GLU A 615 5.30 7.53 31.09
CA GLU A 615 3.98 8.11 30.80
C GLU A 615 3.64 8.10 29.28
N GLY A 616 2.35 8.00 28.97
CA GLY A 616 1.84 8.15 27.61
C GLY A 616 1.85 6.90 26.73
N LEU A 617 2.22 5.72 27.28
CA LEU A 617 2.07 4.47 26.55
C LEU A 617 0.61 4.03 26.53
N PRO A 618 0.07 3.59 25.38
CA PRO A 618 -1.27 3.05 25.31
C PRO A 618 -1.38 1.84 26.23
N ALA A 619 -2.56 1.63 26.83
CA ALA A 619 -2.77 0.44 27.67
C ALA A 619 -2.49 -0.84 26.85
N PRO A 620 -1.74 -1.82 27.40
CA PRO A 620 -1.43 -3.05 26.68
C PRO A 620 -2.73 -3.74 26.24
N LYS A 621 -2.84 -4.05 24.94
CA LYS A 621 -3.97 -4.84 24.47
C LYS A 621 -3.95 -6.17 25.20
N LYS A 622 -4.89 -6.40 26.11
CA LYS A 622 -5.11 -7.72 26.73
C LYS A 622 -5.19 -8.73 25.59
N GLY A 623 -4.19 -9.59 25.49
CA GLY A 623 -4.12 -10.61 24.44
C GLY A 623 -5.46 -11.37 24.39
N LYS A 624 -5.89 -11.81 23.22
CA LYS A 624 -7.15 -12.55 22.96
C LYS A 624 -7.34 -13.81 23.81
N SER A 625 -6.43 -14.15 24.71
CA SER A 625 -6.59 -15.19 25.73
C SER A 625 -7.74 -14.87 26.71
N GLY A 626 -8.06 -13.58 26.99
CA GLY A 626 -9.20 -13.19 27.79
C GLY A 626 -10.55 -13.34 27.07
N ALA A 627 -10.59 -13.12 25.75
CA ALA A 627 -11.83 -13.27 24.98
C ALA A 627 -12.25 -14.74 24.83
N LYS A 628 -11.30 -15.69 24.80
CA LYS A 628 -11.62 -17.13 24.84
C LYS A 628 -12.12 -17.58 26.21
N ARG A 629 -11.66 -17.00 27.31
CA ARG A 629 -12.16 -17.30 28.66
C ARG A 629 -13.59 -16.77 28.88
N GLN A 630 -13.93 -15.58 28.34
CA GLN A 630 -15.29 -15.06 28.43
C GLN A 630 -16.30 -15.76 27.51
N GLN A 631 -15.86 -16.29 26.34
CA GLN A 631 -16.72 -17.07 25.45
C GLN A 631 -17.07 -18.45 26.00
N ASN A 632 -16.20 -19.03 26.83
CA ASN A 632 -16.42 -20.35 27.43
C ASN A 632 -16.89 -20.28 28.91
N ALA A 633 -17.19 -19.08 29.45
CA ALA A 633 -17.75 -18.98 30.80
C ALA A 633 -19.11 -19.67 30.85
N PRO A 634 -19.36 -20.56 31.86
CA PRO A 634 -20.65 -21.20 32.06
C PRO A 634 -21.77 -20.18 32.19
N ILE A 635 -22.87 -20.37 31.47
CA ILE A 635 -24.04 -19.51 31.50
C ILE A 635 -25.08 -20.10 32.48
N ALA A 636 -25.34 -21.39 32.37
CA ALA A 636 -26.25 -22.17 33.22
C ALA A 636 -25.92 -23.65 33.06
N ALA A 637 -26.43 -24.50 33.96
CA ALA A 637 -26.38 -25.95 33.82
C ALA A 637 -27.13 -26.38 32.55
N CYS A 638 -26.68 -27.44 31.91
CA CYS A 638 -27.34 -27.95 30.71
C CYS A 638 -28.69 -28.60 31.05
N PRO A 639 -29.81 -28.12 30.50
CA PRO A 639 -31.14 -28.68 30.85
C PRO A 639 -31.36 -30.09 30.30
N SER A 640 -30.54 -30.53 29.32
CA SER A 640 -30.66 -31.85 28.68
C SER A 640 -29.87 -32.94 29.40
N CYS A 641 -28.64 -32.69 29.86
CA CYS A 641 -27.82 -33.70 30.51
C CYS A 641 -27.59 -33.49 32.02
N GLY A 642 -27.82 -32.31 32.55
CA GLY A 642 -27.57 -31.94 33.94
C GLY A 642 -26.11 -31.95 34.40
N LYS A 643 -25.21 -32.56 33.61
CA LYS A 643 -23.78 -32.75 33.95
C LYS A 643 -22.87 -31.64 33.41
N GLY A 644 -23.16 -31.11 32.20
CA GLY A 644 -22.42 -30.05 31.58
C GLY A 644 -23.02 -28.67 31.78
N SER A 645 -22.30 -27.64 31.34
CA SER A 645 -22.77 -26.25 31.32
C SER A 645 -22.97 -25.75 29.89
N ILE A 646 -23.98 -24.91 29.69
CA ILE A 646 -24.16 -24.20 28.43
C ILE A 646 -23.18 -23.04 28.38
N VAL A 647 -22.40 -22.97 27.27
CA VAL A 647 -21.39 -21.94 26.98
C VAL A 647 -21.64 -21.33 25.63
N LEU A 648 -21.23 -20.05 25.44
CA LEU A 648 -21.27 -19.39 24.14
C LEU A 648 -20.16 -19.94 23.23
N ARG A 649 -20.55 -20.43 22.06
CA ARG A 649 -19.66 -20.77 20.93
C ARG A 649 -19.68 -19.61 19.92
N LYS A 650 -18.96 -19.74 18.80
CA LYS A 650 -18.89 -18.63 17.80
C LYS A 650 -20.26 -18.18 17.29
N THR A 651 -21.13 -19.12 16.94
CA THR A 651 -22.42 -18.87 16.27
C THR A 651 -23.62 -19.39 17.03
N PHE A 652 -23.44 -20.13 18.12
CA PHE A 652 -24.51 -20.76 18.91
C PHE A 652 -24.08 -20.93 20.35
N TYR A 653 -25.02 -21.36 21.24
CA TYR A 653 -24.72 -21.81 22.58
C TYR A 653 -24.78 -23.34 22.63
N GLY A 654 -23.83 -23.98 23.31
CA GLY A 654 -23.74 -25.44 23.34
C GLY A 654 -23.25 -25.99 24.67
N CYS A 655 -23.60 -27.24 24.97
CA CYS A 655 -23.16 -27.93 26.16
C CYS A 655 -21.67 -28.25 26.14
N THR A 656 -21.00 -28.17 27.30
CA THR A 656 -19.58 -28.56 27.45
C THR A 656 -19.37 -30.06 27.26
N GLU A 657 -20.38 -30.89 27.54
CA GLU A 657 -20.35 -32.36 27.39
C GLU A 657 -20.70 -32.84 25.98
N TYR A 658 -20.51 -31.98 24.96
CA TYR A 658 -20.78 -32.36 23.57
C TYR A 658 -19.94 -33.56 23.10
N SER A 659 -18.67 -33.59 23.48
CA SER A 659 -17.76 -34.72 23.18
C SER A 659 -18.17 -36.02 23.90
N ASN A 660 -18.88 -35.91 24.99
CA ASN A 660 -19.38 -37.02 25.85
C ASN A 660 -20.85 -37.39 25.54
N GLY A 661 -21.35 -36.99 24.35
CA GLY A 661 -22.66 -37.40 23.84
C GLY A 661 -23.80 -36.40 23.99
N CYS A 662 -23.68 -35.33 24.79
CA CYS A 662 -24.75 -34.35 24.93
C CYS A 662 -24.81 -33.40 23.69
N ARG A 663 -25.92 -33.44 22.97
CA ARG A 663 -26.15 -32.65 21.74
C ARG A 663 -26.89 -31.34 21.93
N GLN A 664 -27.11 -30.91 23.19
CA GLN A 664 -27.89 -29.69 23.46
C GLN A 664 -27.23 -28.44 22.92
N THR A 665 -27.96 -27.72 22.07
CA THR A 665 -27.56 -26.44 21.49
C THR A 665 -28.75 -25.46 21.47
N PHE A 666 -28.41 -24.14 21.45
CA PHE A 666 -29.38 -23.07 21.23
C PHE A 666 -28.83 -22.12 20.19
N ASN A 667 -29.66 -21.67 19.26
CA ASN A 667 -29.25 -20.72 18.23
C ASN A 667 -29.02 -19.34 18.86
N ARG A 668 -27.95 -18.67 18.41
CA ARG A 668 -27.66 -17.30 18.84
C ARG A 668 -28.57 -16.27 18.17
N THR A 669 -29.11 -16.59 17.02
CA THR A 669 -30.05 -15.74 16.28
C THR A 669 -31.24 -16.57 15.85
N ILE A 670 -32.46 -16.11 16.15
CA ILE A 670 -33.73 -16.74 15.75
C ILE A 670 -34.58 -15.64 15.11
N LEU A 671 -34.99 -15.85 13.86
CA LEU A 671 -35.81 -14.91 13.08
C LEU A 671 -35.38 -13.44 13.28
N GLY A 672 -34.13 -13.13 12.92
CA GLY A 672 -33.54 -11.79 13.01
C GLY A 672 -33.14 -11.32 14.41
N LYS A 673 -33.64 -11.94 15.50
CA LYS A 673 -33.33 -11.52 16.86
C LYS A 673 -32.15 -12.26 17.47
N THR A 674 -31.29 -11.50 18.15
CA THR A 674 -30.17 -12.06 18.93
C THR A 674 -30.65 -12.58 20.29
N ILE A 675 -30.44 -13.87 20.52
CA ILE A 675 -30.73 -14.51 21.81
C ILE A 675 -29.55 -14.26 22.76
N THR A 676 -29.79 -13.54 23.84
CA THR A 676 -28.75 -13.11 24.78
C THR A 676 -28.41 -14.21 25.79
N LYS A 677 -27.30 -14.06 26.54
CA LYS A 677 -26.93 -14.95 27.64
C LYS A 677 -28.01 -14.99 28.74
N ALA A 678 -28.72 -13.89 28.97
CA ALA A 678 -29.83 -13.83 29.91
C ALA A 678 -31.03 -14.70 29.46
N HIS A 679 -31.35 -14.65 28.16
CA HIS A 679 -32.38 -15.51 27.57
C HIS A 679 -32.01 -16.99 27.65
N ILE A 680 -30.75 -17.35 27.41
CA ILE A 680 -30.28 -18.74 27.55
C ILE A 680 -30.31 -19.21 28.99
N ARG A 681 -29.93 -18.35 29.94
CA ARG A 681 -30.05 -18.68 31.38
C ARG A 681 -31.49 -18.94 31.75
N ALA A 682 -32.42 -18.09 31.33
CA ALA A 682 -33.86 -18.29 31.59
C ALA A 682 -34.39 -19.59 30.97
N LEU A 683 -33.99 -19.94 29.76
CA LEU A 683 -34.34 -21.24 29.12
C LEU A 683 -33.82 -22.42 29.90
N CYS A 684 -32.58 -22.36 30.39
CA CYS A 684 -31.96 -23.47 31.12
C CYS A 684 -32.52 -23.62 32.55
N GLU A 685 -32.79 -22.52 33.27
CA GLU A 685 -33.19 -22.51 34.68
C GLU A 685 -34.70 -22.54 34.87
N LYS A 686 -35.46 -21.85 33.99
CA LYS A 686 -36.93 -21.66 34.12
C LYS A 686 -37.71 -22.33 33.00
N GLY A 687 -37.04 -22.94 32.04
CA GLY A 687 -37.66 -23.54 30.84
C GLY A 687 -38.24 -22.51 29.84
N LYS A 688 -38.29 -21.22 30.18
CA LYS A 688 -38.98 -20.19 29.37
C LYS A 688 -38.27 -18.83 29.49
N THR A 689 -38.18 -18.07 28.38
CA THR A 689 -37.70 -16.68 28.40
C THR A 689 -38.83 -15.69 28.77
N PRO A 690 -38.50 -14.46 29.17
CA PRO A 690 -39.38 -13.32 28.98
C PRO A 690 -39.82 -13.19 27.51
N VAL A 691 -40.90 -12.44 27.27
CA VAL A 691 -41.31 -12.12 25.89
C VAL A 691 -40.18 -11.33 25.18
N ILE A 692 -39.81 -11.76 24.01
CA ILE A 692 -38.84 -11.11 23.14
C ILE A 692 -39.62 -10.48 22.00
N GLU A 693 -39.47 -9.17 21.86
CA GLU A 693 -40.24 -8.38 20.88
C GLU A 693 -39.60 -8.42 19.48
N GLY A 694 -40.46 -8.42 18.46
CA GLY A 694 -40.09 -8.14 17.07
C GLY A 694 -39.33 -9.26 16.35
N PHE A 695 -39.70 -10.54 16.51
CA PHE A 695 -39.24 -11.62 15.64
C PHE A 695 -39.69 -11.38 14.18
N GLU A 696 -38.80 -11.59 13.22
CA GLU A 696 -39.04 -11.38 11.80
C GLU A 696 -39.60 -12.65 11.12
N GLY A 697 -40.95 -12.84 11.17
CA GLY A 697 -41.68 -13.87 10.43
C GLY A 697 -42.31 -13.30 9.16
N LYS A 698 -43.41 -13.90 8.67
CA LYS A 698 -44.25 -13.31 7.60
C LYS A 698 -44.81 -11.94 7.99
N ARG A 699 -45.00 -11.72 9.28
CA ARG A 699 -45.24 -10.43 9.95
C ARG A 699 -44.39 -10.40 11.21
N SER A 700 -44.00 -9.21 11.70
CA SER A 700 -43.31 -9.08 12.96
C SER A 700 -44.20 -9.51 14.12
N PHE A 701 -43.67 -10.27 15.08
CA PHE A 701 -44.43 -10.75 16.22
C PHE A 701 -43.56 -10.84 17.48
N ASP A 702 -44.20 -10.85 18.66
CA ASP A 702 -43.58 -10.96 19.94
C ASP A 702 -43.91 -12.34 20.53
N ALA A 703 -42.93 -13.02 21.11
CA ALA A 703 -43.12 -14.33 21.70
C ALA A 703 -42.06 -14.60 22.79
N ALA A 704 -42.42 -15.45 23.76
CA ALA A 704 -41.41 -16.08 24.60
C ALA A 704 -40.87 -17.34 23.94
N LEU A 705 -39.62 -17.70 24.24
CA LEU A 705 -39.04 -18.98 23.85
C LEU A 705 -39.21 -19.98 25.01
N VAL A 706 -39.62 -21.21 24.71
CA VAL A 706 -39.73 -22.29 25.67
C VAL A 706 -38.80 -23.44 25.25
N TRP A 707 -38.07 -24.00 26.21
CA TRP A 707 -37.28 -25.21 25.98
C TRP A 707 -38.17 -26.45 26.22
N ASN A 708 -38.28 -27.28 25.20
CA ASN A 708 -39.07 -28.52 25.24
C ASN A 708 -38.24 -29.66 24.61
N ASN A 709 -37.88 -30.67 25.45
CA ASN A 709 -37.18 -31.89 25.02
C ASN A 709 -36.03 -31.69 24.04
N GLY A 710 -35.12 -30.73 24.34
CA GLY A 710 -33.94 -30.44 23.53
C GLY A 710 -34.16 -29.42 22.41
N LYS A 711 -35.38 -28.96 22.17
CA LYS A 711 -35.72 -27.97 21.15
C LYS A 711 -36.22 -26.66 21.79
N THR A 712 -36.06 -25.56 21.06
CA THR A 712 -36.57 -24.24 21.44
C THR A 712 -37.79 -23.93 20.57
N GLU A 713 -38.93 -23.67 21.19
CA GLU A 713 -40.22 -23.39 20.56
C GLU A 713 -40.75 -22.02 20.93
N PHE A 714 -41.63 -21.43 20.11
CA PHE A 714 -42.28 -20.15 20.41
C PHE A 714 -43.51 -20.40 21.32
N SER A 715 -43.65 -19.56 22.34
CA SER A 715 -44.85 -19.50 23.20
C SER A 715 -45.46 -18.11 23.07
N PHE A 716 -46.64 -18.04 22.49
CA PHE A 716 -47.41 -16.82 22.36
C PHE A 716 -48.22 -16.60 23.64
N ARG A 717 -48.49 -15.35 24.04
CA ARG A 717 -49.48 -15.06 25.07
C ARG A 717 -50.86 -15.49 24.50
N SER A 718 -51.54 -16.42 25.15
CA SER A 718 -52.98 -16.51 24.99
C SER A 718 -53.60 -15.19 25.43
N SER A 719 -54.27 -14.49 24.52
CA SER A 719 -55.06 -13.29 24.74
C SER A 719 -56.10 -13.51 25.81
#